data_ca98e17d7207b55a17a265a6b26a5011
#
_entry.id   ca98e17d7207b55a17a265a6b26a5011
#
_cell.length_a   1.000
_cell.length_b   1.000
_cell.length_c   1.000
_cell.angle_alpha   90.00
_cell.angle_beta   90.00
_cell.angle_gamma   90.00
#
_symmetry.space_group_name_H-M   'P 1'
#
loop_
_entity.id
_entity.type
_entity.pdbx_description
1 polymer ?
#
loop_
_entity_poly.entity_id
_entity_poly.type
_entity_poly.pdbx_seq_one_letter_code
_entity_poly.pdbx_strand_id
1 'polypeptide(L)'
;MTISLISCNIPPFADPIEDDTIDQPLHSLPVAIFNTGRDGRLTAANTAFRALALGGDTPMPHTVPWANAHPGDRAAAELAWRHASDVNEAFTSEFRVWHRDGRLVWVRLDASPVRDLFGRITGYAGVAVDDTERVEQRLLLDRLLGVVESSSDALLILDRNGAPLYTNPAAEQLFGVTESVDLIRDPSVRGLLQTLRDQVPRELLQSSQTARWLGEVSFRGADGLDRLLEVDLLIQRNADGIIGFWGGMARDVTARNHTQKQLLRQATHDSLTNLPNRTLLLRGTADAIDRIRGTRRHVALIFFDLDRLKDVNDNAGHDVGDALLIQVANRLTQTTRPADLIARIGGDEFVVLCNGVTDDHSALEVAERVRTALSGTVMVRGVEVELSVSIGVALASSDDVEGLSAHEAALTLLRNSDEAMYTAKRRGRSRCELFTESMRVERNTQRALAADLERALANDELELVYQPVISTQSGRLVGAEALLRWDHPTRGRLAPAQFLHLAIDSGAIVPIGNWVIERVCTDTEAWLAAGLVDRRFSAHVNVAQRQLVESSFVERVMSALRSHGLHASQLMLDVDEATITAAQNGTARTLQALRRSGVQIALDDFGVGVASLTALRHCGADVLKLDGTIARDLGGAGDDDPIVRSIVQLAHALDMQVVAEWVTSPDQLQRLRSLGCDLVQGYLLGEPTAADRFADRATVIVG
;
A
#
# COMPACT_ATOMS: atom_id res chain seq x y z
N MET A 1 15.77 -42.09 54.29
CA MET A 1 15.62 -42.77 55.61
C MET A 1 15.81 -44.23 55.33
N THR A 2 17.02 -44.77 55.62
CA THR A 2 17.41 -46.14 55.34
C THR A 2 16.75 -47.02 56.42
N ILE A 3 15.72 -47.78 56.02
CA ILE A 3 15.12 -48.80 56.94
C ILE A 3 16.05 -50.00 56.91
N SER A 4 16.80 -50.13 57.99
CA SER A 4 17.65 -51.32 58.25
C SER A 4 16.71 -52.54 58.41
N LEU A 5 16.84 -53.52 57.51
CA LEU A 5 16.11 -54.77 57.55
C LEU A 5 16.46 -55.46 58.86
N ILE A 6 15.48 -55.51 59.75
CA ILE A 6 15.52 -56.40 60.96
C ILE A 6 15.47 -57.81 60.40
N SER A 7 16.57 -58.55 60.57
CA SER A 7 16.61 -60.00 60.32
C SER A 7 15.67 -60.70 61.29
N CYS A 8 14.40 -60.87 60.90
CA CYS A 8 13.51 -61.77 61.60
C CYS A 8 13.87 -63.20 61.19
N ASN A 9 14.35 -63.94 62.18
CA ASN A 9 14.55 -65.38 62.09
C ASN A 9 13.16 -66.03 61.98
N ILE A 10 12.72 -66.36 60.80
CA ILE A 10 11.48 -67.07 60.51
C ILE A 10 11.86 -68.58 60.45
N PRO A 11 11.27 -69.45 61.26
CA PRO A 11 11.57 -70.88 61.21
C PRO A 11 11.16 -71.51 59.89
N PRO A 12 11.83 -72.59 59.42
CA PRO A 12 11.49 -73.25 58.16
C PRO A 12 10.14 -73.98 58.31
N PHE A 13 9.22 -73.66 57.43
CA PHE A 13 7.93 -74.35 57.29
C PHE A 13 8.15 -75.77 56.71
N ALA A 14 7.70 -76.79 57.45
CA ALA A 14 7.61 -78.14 57.06
C ALA A 14 6.24 -78.39 56.40
N ASP A 15 6.26 -79.14 55.27
CA ASP A 15 5.17 -79.79 54.50
C ASP A 15 3.88 -79.03 54.14
N PRO A 16 3.24 -79.32 53.02
CA PRO A 16 2.09 -78.59 52.47
C PRO A 16 0.87 -78.83 53.39
N ILE A 17 0.49 -77.81 54.18
CA ILE A 17 -0.74 -77.80 54.99
C ILE A 17 -1.74 -76.90 54.31
N GLU A 18 -2.91 -77.44 54.22
CA GLU A 18 -4.14 -76.76 53.77
C GLU A 18 -4.35 -75.48 54.53
N ASP A 19 -4.75 -74.42 53.77
CA ASP A 19 -5.37 -73.18 54.16
C ASP A 19 -5.04 -72.53 55.54
N ASP A 20 -4.57 -71.28 55.47
CA ASP A 20 -4.52 -70.30 56.58
C ASP A 20 -3.44 -70.45 57.67
N THR A 21 -2.17 -70.45 57.37
CA THR A 21 -1.20 -70.14 58.44
C THR A 21 -0.03 -69.26 57.98
N ILE A 22 -0.30 -68.00 57.80
CA ILE A 22 0.56 -66.94 58.29
C ILE A 22 0.16 -66.72 59.74
N ASP A 23 1.10 -66.79 60.71
CA ASP A 23 0.86 -66.49 62.11
C ASP A 23 -0.08 -65.28 62.27
N GLN A 24 -1.15 -65.40 63.07
CA GLN A 24 -2.18 -64.36 63.26
C GLN A 24 -1.63 -62.91 63.45
N PRO A 25 -0.44 -62.69 64.05
CA PRO A 25 0.18 -61.37 64.10
C PRO A 25 0.52 -60.74 62.76
N LEU A 26 0.88 -61.51 61.72
CA LEU A 26 1.31 -60.97 60.41
C LEU A 26 0.16 -60.62 59.52
N HIS A 27 -1.02 -61.19 59.74
CA HIS A 27 -2.23 -60.86 58.96
C HIS A 27 -2.72 -59.43 59.17
N SER A 28 -2.51 -58.88 60.33
CA SER A 28 -3.02 -57.53 60.76
C SER A 28 -2.00 -56.42 60.56
N LEU A 29 -0.78 -56.69 60.05
CA LEU A 29 0.18 -55.66 59.80
C LEU A 29 -0.27 -54.76 58.64
N PRO A 30 -0.04 -53.44 58.74
CA PRO A 30 -0.41 -52.47 57.67
C PRO A 30 0.58 -52.56 56.49
N VAL A 31 1.65 -53.32 56.60
CA VAL A 31 2.64 -53.54 55.53
C VAL A 31 2.19 -54.74 54.71
N ALA A 32 2.13 -54.57 53.37
CA ALA A 32 1.76 -55.64 52.47
C ALA A 32 2.90 -56.66 52.33
N ILE A 33 2.73 -57.89 52.85
CA ILE A 33 3.75 -58.91 52.90
C ILE A 33 3.30 -60.12 52.11
N PHE A 34 4.23 -60.76 51.40
CA PHE A 34 3.98 -61.99 50.66
C PHE A 34 5.17 -62.94 50.67
N ASN A 35 4.84 -64.25 50.52
CA ASN A 35 5.80 -65.30 50.29
C ASN A 35 5.49 -66.05 49.03
N THR A 36 6.49 -66.51 48.32
CA THR A 36 6.33 -67.34 47.13
C THR A 36 7.11 -68.64 47.22
N GLY A 37 6.69 -69.67 46.51
CA GLY A 37 7.49 -70.80 46.22
C GLY A 37 8.62 -70.47 45.25
N ARG A 38 9.47 -71.44 44.97
CA ARG A 38 10.60 -71.29 44.03
C ARG A 38 10.13 -71.07 42.58
N ASP A 39 8.91 -71.48 42.28
CA ASP A 39 8.24 -71.26 41.01
C ASP A 39 7.61 -69.87 40.86
N GLY A 40 7.76 -68.99 41.84
CA GLY A 40 7.17 -67.65 41.88
C GLY A 40 5.72 -67.56 42.24
N ARG A 41 5.07 -68.68 42.56
CA ARG A 41 3.68 -68.70 42.97
C ARG A 41 3.56 -68.37 44.44
N LEU A 42 2.51 -67.61 44.76
CA LEU A 42 2.26 -67.22 46.17
C LEU A 42 1.98 -68.45 47.03
N THR A 43 2.69 -68.51 48.13
CA THR A 43 2.46 -69.52 49.19
C THR A 43 1.77 -68.91 50.39
N ALA A 44 1.98 -67.63 50.66
CA ALA A 44 1.30 -66.85 51.68
C ALA A 44 1.29 -65.36 51.35
N ALA A 45 0.22 -64.67 51.79
CA ALA A 45 0.12 -63.22 51.66
C ALA A 45 -0.86 -62.68 52.71
N ASN A 46 -0.51 -61.55 53.34
CA ASN A 46 -1.36 -60.93 54.29
C ASN A 46 -2.49 -60.10 53.63
N THR A 47 -3.44 -59.62 54.44
CA THR A 47 -4.62 -58.88 53.96
C THR A 47 -4.18 -57.59 53.25
N ALA A 48 -3.15 -56.89 53.68
CA ALA A 48 -2.64 -55.67 53.08
C ALA A 48 -2.09 -55.96 51.65
N PHE A 49 -1.36 -57.07 51.48
CA PHE A 49 -0.86 -57.44 50.14
C PHE A 49 -2.00 -57.82 49.19
N ARG A 50 -2.96 -58.59 49.66
CA ARG A 50 -4.14 -58.96 48.82
C ARG A 50 -4.92 -57.76 48.39
N ALA A 51 -5.11 -56.77 49.26
CA ALA A 51 -5.80 -55.53 48.94
C ALA A 51 -5.03 -54.67 47.92
N LEU A 52 -3.69 -54.55 48.09
CA LEU A 52 -2.86 -53.64 47.26
C LEU A 52 -2.51 -54.30 45.92
N ALA A 53 -2.02 -55.51 45.90
CA ALA A 53 -1.43 -56.10 44.69
C ALA A 53 -2.37 -57.03 43.91
N LEU A 54 -3.36 -57.64 44.57
CA LEU A 54 -4.24 -58.61 43.95
C LEU A 54 -5.69 -58.10 43.76
N GLY A 55 -6.02 -56.88 44.22
CA GLY A 55 -7.35 -56.30 44.09
C GLY A 55 -8.39 -56.99 44.98
N GLY A 56 -8.00 -57.86 45.91
CA GLY A 56 -8.83 -58.44 46.99
C GLY A 56 -9.17 -59.94 46.87
N ASP A 57 -9.93 -60.38 45.94
CA ASP A 57 -10.55 -61.72 45.92
C ASP A 57 -9.89 -62.74 44.99
N THR A 58 -8.60 -62.51 44.64
CA THR A 58 -7.88 -63.45 43.78
C THR A 58 -7.55 -64.73 44.54
N PRO A 59 -7.93 -65.93 44.06
CA PRO A 59 -7.70 -67.20 44.74
C PRO A 59 -6.21 -67.50 44.95
N MET A 60 -5.88 -67.97 46.16
CA MET A 60 -4.61 -68.58 46.47
C MET A 60 -4.87 -70.10 46.69
N PRO A 61 -3.96 -71.00 46.43
CA PRO A 61 -2.61 -70.90 45.87
C PRO A 61 -2.62 -71.03 44.33
N HIS A 62 -1.46 -70.76 43.71
CA HIS A 62 -1.18 -70.80 42.23
C HIS A 62 -1.15 -69.45 41.51
N THR A 63 -1.35 -68.34 42.19
CA THR A 63 -1.27 -66.97 41.64
C THR A 63 0.14 -66.43 41.84
N VAL A 64 0.63 -65.61 40.91
CA VAL A 64 1.91 -64.88 41.04
C VAL A 64 1.69 -63.50 41.65
N PRO A 65 2.67 -62.89 42.36
CA PRO A 65 2.51 -61.59 43.01
C PRO A 65 2.08 -60.48 42.04
N TRP A 66 2.37 -60.59 40.76
CA TRP A 66 2.04 -59.66 39.66
C TRP A 66 0.86 -60.06 38.82
N ALA A 67 0.00 -61.02 39.30
CA ALA A 67 -1.16 -61.55 38.56
C ALA A 67 -2.13 -60.46 38.09
N ASN A 68 -2.33 -59.43 38.93
CA ASN A 68 -3.22 -58.31 38.68
C ASN A 68 -2.49 -57.11 38.07
N ALA A 69 -1.23 -57.29 37.59
CA ALA A 69 -0.49 -56.25 36.92
C ALA A 69 -1.19 -55.87 35.59
N HIS A 70 -1.15 -54.55 35.26
CA HIS A 70 -1.64 -54.01 33.99
C HIS A 70 -1.06 -54.85 32.84
N PRO A 71 -1.83 -55.17 31.79
CA PRO A 71 -1.37 -56.01 30.68
C PRO A 71 -0.04 -55.58 30.04
N GLY A 72 0.18 -54.25 29.95
CA GLY A 72 1.43 -53.69 29.41
C GLY A 72 2.68 -53.90 30.30
N ASP A 73 2.51 -54.19 31.57
CA ASP A 73 3.63 -54.28 32.56
C ASP A 73 3.91 -55.72 32.96
N ARG A 74 2.96 -56.67 32.73
CA ARG A 74 3.01 -58.03 33.17
C ARG A 74 4.21 -58.81 32.61
N ALA A 75 4.54 -58.63 31.35
CA ALA A 75 5.68 -59.29 30.72
C ALA A 75 7.04 -58.82 31.30
N ALA A 76 7.13 -57.55 31.65
CA ALA A 76 8.34 -56.98 32.29
C ALA A 76 8.53 -57.55 33.72
N ALA A 77 7.46 -57.62 34.50
CA ALA A 77 7.48 -58.20 35.85
C ALA A 77 7.86 -59.67 35.83
N GLU A 78 7.33 -60.46 34.86
CA GLU A 78 7.66 -61.87 34.69
C GLU A 78 9.12 -62.06 34.28
N LEU A 79 9.65 -61.20 33.39
CA LEU A 79 11.04 -61.25 32.97
C LEU A 79 11.99 -60.93 34.13
N ALA A 80 11.66 -59.90 34.92
CA ALA A 80 12.41 -59.55 36.12
C ALA A 80 12.45 -60.65 37.16
N TRP A 81 11.28 -61.34 37.36
CA TRP A 81 11.24 -62.50 38.24
C TRP A 81 12.10 -63.65 37.74
N ARG A 82 12.01 -64.02 36.48
CA ARG A 82 12.83 -65.12 35.89
C ARG A 82 14.31 -64.82 36.09
N HIS A 83 14.72 -63.60 35.79
CA HIS A 83 16.11 -63.18 35.94
C HIS A 83 16.58 -63.34 37.42
N ALA A 84 15.85 -62.77 38.38
CA ALA A 84 16.14 -62.88 39.81
C ALA A 84 16.20 -64.30 40.31
N SER A 85 15.26 -65.16 39.83
CA SER A 85 15.20 -66.60 40.20
C SER A 85 16.35 -67.38 39.61
N ASP A 86 16.76 -67.10 38.38
CA ASP A 86 17.87 -67.80 37.73
C ASP A 86 19.24 -67.50 38.35
N VAL A 87 19.46 -66.22 38.78
CA VAL A 87 20.71 -65.80 39.41
C VAL A 87 20.66 -65.90 40.94
N ASN A 88 19.53 -66.35 41.51
CA ASN A 88 19.31 -66.50 42.96
C ASN A 88 19.51 -65.19 43.76
N GLU A 89 19.12 -64.06 43.20
CA GLU A 89 19.20 -62.73 43.76
C GLU A 89 17.83 -62.20 44.24
N ALA A 90 17.84 -60.99 44.82
CA ALA A 90 16.60 -60.30 45.20
C ALA A 90 15.83 -59.90 43.99
N PHE A 91 14.52 -59.96 44.04
CA PHE A 91 13.61 -59.52 43.01
C PHE A 91 13.07 -58.12 43.35
N THR A 92 13.15 -57.20 42.42
CA THR A 92 12.50 -55.90 42.49
C THR A 92 11.76 -55.64 41.16
N SER A 93 10.51 -55.23 41.26
CA SER A 93 9.75 -54.86 40.07
C SER A 93 8.70 -53.80 40.43
N GLU A 94 8.53 -52.81 39.57
CA GLU A 94 7.49 -51.79 39.65
C GLU A 94 6.50 -52.04 38.50
N PHE A 95 5.21 -52.04 38.79
CA PHE A 95 4.16 -52.21 37.80
C PHE A 95 2.84 -51.62 38.28
N ARG A 96 1.95 -51.33 37.37
CA ARG A 96 0.60 -50.85 37.63
C ARG A 96 -0.36 -51.99 37.94
N VAL A 97 -1.23 -51.76 38.93
CA VAL A 97 -2.30 -52.69 39.28
C VAL A 97 -3.64 -51.94 39.31
N TRP A 98 -4.72 -52.62 39.00
CA TRP A 98 -6.06 -52.07 39.18
C TRP A 98 -6.49 -52.29 40.65
N HIS A 99 -6.64 -51.20 41.38
CA HIS A 99 -7.19 -51.24 42.72
C HIS A 99 -8.72 -51.47 42.69
N ARG A 100 -9.31 -51.92 43.81
CA ARG A 100 -10.75 -52.20 43.91
C ARG A 100 -11.69 -51.05 43.57
N ASP A 101 -11.26 -49.83 43.76
CA ASP A 101 -12.02 -48.62 43.44
C ASP A 101 -11.91 -48.20 41.99
N GLY A 102 -11.25 -48.99 41.13
CA GLY A 102 -11.07 -48.73 39.72
C GLY A 102 -9.90 -47.80 39.41
N ARG A 103 -9.11 -47.35 40.39
CA ARG A 103 -7.90 -46.56 40.14
C ARG A 103 -6.74 -47.44 39.77
N LEU A 104 -5.83 -46.89 38.96
CA LEU A 104 -4.57 -47.51 38.63
C LEU A 104 -3.50 -47.07 39.66
N VAL A 105 -2.93 -48.03 40.34
CA VAL A 105 -1.96 -47.81 41.45
C VAL A 105 -0.61 -48.39 41.02
N TRP A 106 0.48 -47.70 41.27
CA TRP A 106 1.82 -48.22 41.06
C TRP A 106 2.23 -49.00 42.29
N VAL A 107 2.56 -50.27 42.11
CA VAL A 107 3.02 -51.14 43.17
C VAL A 107 4.47 -51.53 42.90
N ARG A 108 5.33 -51.33 43.87
CA ARG A 108 6.67 -51.86 43.87
C ARG A 108 6.75 -53.12 44.75
N LEU A 109 7.21 -54.22 44.17
CA LEU A 109 7.50 -55.45 44.85
C LEU A 109 9.01 -55.57 45.10
N ASP A 110 9.39 -55.78 46.34
CA ASP A 110 10.75 -56.12 46.76
C ASP A 110 10.72 -57.46 47.49
N ALA A 111 11.45 -58.47 46.97
CA ALA A 111 11.49 -59.78 47.59
C ALA A 111 12.93 -60.34 47.63
N SER A 112 13.24 -61.01 48.70
CA SER A 112 14.51 -61.67 48.92
C SER A 112 14.39 -63.19 49.00
N PRO A 113 15.39 -63.95 48.52
CA PRO A 113 15.35 -65.41 48.55
C PRO A 113 15.39 -65.95 49.99
N VAL A 114 14.49 -66.86 50.30
CA VAL A 114 14.41 -67.58 51.58
C VAL A 114 15.17 -68.91 51.38
N ARG A 115 16.03 -69.27 52.34
CA ARG A 115 16.90 -70.44 52.29
C ARG A 115 16.59 -71.41 53.42
N ASP A 116 16.72 -72.72 53.13
CA ASP A 116 16.65 -73.77 54.13
C ASP A 116 17.98 -73.85 54.96
N LEU A 117 18.00 -74.76 55.94
CA LEU A 117 19.19 -75.00 56.79
C LEU A 117 20.35 -75.50 56.02
N PHE A 118 20.23 -75.92 54.77
CA PHE A 118 21.23 -76.38 53.84
C PHE A 118 21.68 -75.37 52.82
N GLY A 119 21.13 -74.11 52.96
CA GLY A 119 21.41 -73.01 52.06
C GLY A 119 20.70 -73.04 50.72
N ARG A 120 19.76 -73.95 50.47
CA ARG A 120 18.97 -74.05 49.23
C ARG A 120 17.80 -73.11 49.31
N ILE A 121 17.54 -72.38 48.22
CA ILE A 121 16.38 -71.49 48.11
C ILE A 121 15.07 -72.30 48.13
N THR A 122 14.21 -72.01 49.02
CA THR A 122 12.87 -72.60 49.16
C THR A 122 11.78 -71.73 48.56
N GLY A 123 12.01 -70.41 48.42
CA GLY A 123 11.10 -69.44 47.89
C GLY A 123 11.62 -68.03 48.05
N TYR A 124 10.74 -67.07 48.00
CA TYR A 124 11.03 -65.65 48.18
C TYR A 124 10.04 -65.06 49.20
N ALA A 125 10.53 -64.18 50.04
CA ALA A 125 9.71 -63.37 50.96
C ALA A 125 9.89 -61.92 50.61
N GLY A 126 8.78 -61.19 50.51
CA GLY A 126 8.84 -59.80 50.06
C GLY A 126 7.72 -58.92 50.61
N VAL A 127 7.86 -57.66 50.25
CA VAL A 127 6.92 -56.62 50.56
C VAL A 127 6.42 -55.93 49.27
N ALA A 128 5.16 -55.50 49.33
CA ALA A 128 4.61 -54.62 48.33
C ALA A 128 4.41 -53.22 48.90
N VAL A 129 4.78 -52.23 48.15
CA VAL A 129 4.64 -50.80 48.56
C VAL A 129 3.80 -50.08 47.49
N ASP A 130 2.81 -49.32 47.94
CA ASP A 130 2.15 -48.32 47.06
C ASP A 130 3.13 -47.19 46.80
N ASP A 131 3.61 -47.11 45.60
CA ASP A 131 4.63 -46.16 45.15
C ASP A 131 4.03 -45.10 44.24
N THR A 132 2.70 -45.01 44.17
CA THR A 132 1.95 -44.17 43.24
C THR A 132 2.37 -42.70 43.36
N GLU A 133 2.38 -42.16 44.57
CA GLU A 133 2.75 -40.77 44.79
C GLU A 133 4.16 -40.44 44.30
N ARG A 134 5.13 -41.30 44.56
CA ARG A 134 6.52 -41.15 44.13
C ARG A 134 6.65 -41.19 42.58
N VAL A 135 5.94 -42.14 41.94
CA VAL A 135 5.96 -42.30 40.49
C VAL A 135 5.24 -41.16 39.81
N GLU A 136 4.07 -40.73 40.32
CA GLU A 136 3.32 -39.60 39.79
C GLU A 136 4.10 -38.30 39.91
N GLN A 137 4.75 -38.04 41.04
CA GLN A 137 5.61 -36.88 41.22
C GLN A 137 6.79 -36.89 40.21
N ARG A 138 7.42 -38.04 40.02
CA ARG A 138 8.49 -38.19 39.04
C ARG A 138 8.00 -37.95 37.61
N LEU A 139 6.90 -38.55 37.23
CA LEU A 139 6.27 -38.36 35.90
C LEU A 139 5.84 -36.91 35.68
N LEU A 140 5.31 -36.24 36.73
CA LEU A 140 4.97 -34.82 36.62
C LEU A 140 6.23 -33.95 36.41
N LEU A 141 7.30 -34.22 37.17
CA LEU A 141 8.57 -33.52 36.99
C LEU A 141 9.14 -33.74 35.59
N ASP A 142 9.16 -34.98 35.10
CA ASP A 142 9.64 -35.33 33.76
C ASP A 142 8.80 -34.60 32.66
N ARG A 143 7.49 -34.52 32.85
CA ARG A 143 6.60 -33.77 31.93
C ARG A 143 6.89 -32.28 31.97
N LEU A 144 7.03 -31.68 33.15
CA LEU A 144 7.34 -30.27 33.31
C LEU A 144 8.70 -29.92 32.71
N LEU A 145 9.72 -30.77 32.94
CA LEU A 145 11.04 -30.62 32.32
C LEU A 145 10.94 -30.71 30.79
N GLY A 146 10.20 -31.67 30.26
CA GLY A 146 10.01 -31.81 28.81
C GLY A 146 9.37 -30.55 28.17
N VAL A 147 8.41 -29.90 28.86
CA VAL A 147 7.83 -28.63 28.39
C VAL A 147 8.85 -27.51 28.40
N VAL A 148 9.64 -27.41 29.45
CA VAL A 148 10.68 -26.38 29.58
C VAL A 148 11.82 -26.60 28.57
N GLU A 149 12.24 -27.84 28.35
CA GLU A 149 13.28 -28.18 27.37
C GLU A 149 12.83 -27.97 25.91
N SER A 150 11.54 -28.18 25.63
CA SER A 150 10.99 -27.95 24.28
C SER A 150 10.62 -26.49 24.02
N SER A 151 10.71 -25.60 25.02
CA SER A 151 10.43 -24.18 24.86
C SER A 151 11.40 -23.52 23.90
N SER A 152 10.87 -22.68 22.99
CA SER A 152 11.67 -21.81 22.12
C SER A 152 12.25 -20.59 22.85
N ASP A 153 11.73 -20.28 24.05
CA ASP A 153 12.25 -19.18 24.86
C ASP A 153 13.43 -19.67 25.70
N ALA A 154 14.47 -18.86 25.75
CA ALA A 154 15.66 -19.17 26.56
C ALA A 154 15.34 -19.08 28.04
N LEU A 155 15.52 -20.17 28.76
CA LEU A 155 15.27 -20.27 30.21
C LEU A 155 16.59 -20.49 30.94
N LEU A 156 16.79 -19.66 31.97
CA LEU A 156 18.00 -19.70 32.81
C LEU A 156 17.58 -19.57 34.28
N ILE A 157 18.06 -20.47 35.13
CA ILE A 157 17.92 -20.38 36.58
C ILE A 157 19.33 -20.30 37.20
N LEU A 158 19.55 -19.29 38.03
CA LEU A 158 20.79 -19.04 38.71
C LEU A 158 20.59 -19.16 40.23
N ASP A 159 21.60 -19.62 40.96
CA ASP A 159 21.59 -19.55 42.40
C ASP A 159 21.70 -18.09 42.91
N ARG A 160 21.68 -17.91 44.21
CA ARG A 160 21.83 -16.60 44.85
C ARG A 160 23.14 -15.86 44.51
N ASN A 161 24.17 -16.59 44.15
CA ASN A 161 25.50 -16.07 43.80
C ASN A 161 25.66 -15.84 42.28
N GLY A 162 24.62 -16.21 41.49
CA GLY A 162 24.64 -16.11 40.03
C GLY A 162 25.19 -17.35 39.34
N ALA A 163 25.45 -18.48 40.04
CA ALA A 163 25.86 -19.72 39.42
C ALA A 163 24.66 -20.41 38.73
N PRO A 164 24.82 -20.97 37.53
CA PRO A 164 23.72 -21.60 36.81
C PRO A 164 23.28 -22.89 37.51
N LEU A 165 21.99 -23.00 37.81
CA LEU A 165 21.35 -24.19 38.32
C LEU A 165 20.65 -24.98 37.20
N TYR A 166 20.15 -24.27 36.19
CA TYR A 166 19.46 -24.87 35.05
C TYR A 166 19.52 -23.95 33.83
N THR A 167 19.65 -24.53 32.65
CA THR A 167 19.45 -23.89 31.34
C THR A 167 18.74 -24.85 30.43
N ASN A 168 17.83 -24.33 29.59
CA ASN A 168 17.21 -25.15 28.56
C ASN A 168 18.00 -25.05 27.24
N PRO A 169 17.73 -25.94 26.25
CA PRO A 169 18.44 -25.93 24.96
C PRO A 169 18.31 -24.60 24.20
N ALA A 170 17.18 -23.89 24.35
CA ALA A 170 17.00 -22.57 23.71
C ALA A 170 17.95 -21.52 24.30
N ALA A 171 18.23 -21.55 25.60
CA ALA A 171 19.21 -20.68 26.24
C ALA A 171 20.62 -21.00 25.75
N GLU A 172 20.97 -22.27 25.64
CA GLU A 172 22.28 -22.72 25.12
C GLU A 172 22.48 -22.24 23.67
N GLN A 173 21.45 -22.36 22.84
CA GLN A 173 21.50 -21.89 21.46
C GLN A 173 21.57 -20.35 21.37
N LEU A 174 20.79 -19.62 22.16
CA LEU A 174 20.79 -18.16 22.16
C LEU A 174 22.13 -17.57 22.56
N PHE A 175 22.75 -18.17 23.57
CA PHE A 175 24.04 -17.73 24.14
C PHE A 175 25.26 -18.38 23.47
N GLY A 176 25.04 -19.40 22.63
CA GLY A 176 26.13 -20.10 21.93
C GLY A 176 27.00 -20.96 22.84
N VAL A 177 26.45 -21.49 23.94
CA VAL A 177 27.21 -22.24 24.99
C VAL A 177 26.63 -23.63 25.10
N THR A 178 27.46 -24.65 25.10
CA THR A 178 27.05 -26.08 25.13
C THR A 178 26.97 -26.66 26.54
N GLU A 179 27.50 -25.98 27.54
CA GLU A 179 27.42 -26.41 28.95
C GLU A 179 27.06 -25.23 29.86
N SER A 180 26.10 -25.43 30.75
CA SER A 180 25.59 -24.42 31.68
C SER A 180 26.68 -23.77 32.54
N VAL A 181 27.79 -24.46 32.81
CA VAL A 181 28.89 -23.94 33.64
C VAL A 181 29.70 -22.85 32.90
N ASP A 182 29.78 -22.88 31.58
CA ASP A 182 30.51 -21.89 30.77
C ASP A 182 29.70 -20.63 30.50
N LEU A 183 28.41 -20.67 30.73
CA LEU A 183 27.47 -19.58 30.43
C LEU A 183 27.85 -18.25 31.11
N ILE A 184 28.23 -18.30 32.40
CA ILE A 184 28.62 -17.09 33.16
C ILE A 184 30.02 -16.58 32.77
N ARG A 185 30.83 -17.44 32.17
CA ARG A 185 32.18 -17.06 31.70
C ARG A 185 32.16 -16.35 30.36
N ASP A 186 31.05 -16.53 29.60
CA ASP A 186 30.90 -15.89 28.30
C ASP A 186 30.77 -14.36 28.44
N PRO A 187 31.55 -13.57 27.69
CA PRO A 187 31.55 -12.12 27.76
C PRO A 187 30.19 -11.51 27.38
N SER A 188 29.45 -12.12 26.43
CA SER A 188 28.16 -11.65 25.96
C SER A 188 27.10 -11.81 27.05
N VAL A 189 27.07 -12.95 27.72
CA VAL A 189 26.17 -13.22 28.85
C VAL A 189 26.47 -12.30 30.03
N ARG A 190 27.75 -12.09 30.34
CA ARG A 190 28.13 -11.11 31.37
C ARG A 190 27.67 -9.69 31.04
N GLY A 191 27.79 -9.27 29.78
CA GLY A 191 27.30 -8.00 29.31
C GLY A 191 25.78 -7.88 29.49
N LEU A 192 25.04 -8.95 29.15
CA LEU A 192 23.58 -8.99 29.35
C LEU A 192 23.21 -8.88 30.84
N LEU A 193 23.86 -9.66 31.71
CA LEU A 193 23.61 -9.62 33.16
C LEU A 193 23.94 -8.25 33.75
N GLN A 194 24.96 -7.58 33.26
CA GLN A 194 25.31 -6.22 33.68
C GLN A 194 24.23 -5.22 33.22
N THR A 195 23.77 -5.30 31.96
CA THR A 195 22.71 -4.47 31.43
C THR A 195 21.39 -4.67 32.21
N LEU A 196 21.06 -5.92 32.52
CA LEU A 196 19.88 -6.23 33.36
C LEU A 196 20.02 -5.63 34.74
N ARG A 197 21.19 -5.72 35.38
CA ARG A 197 21.46 -5.13 36.69
C ARG A 197 21.27 -3.61 36.71
N ASP A 198 21.62 -2.93 35.62
CA ASP A 198 21.50 -1.48 35.48
C ASP A 198 20.06 -1.04 35.18
N GLN A 199 19.25 -1.88 34.50
CA GLN A 199 17.86 -1.61 34.14
C GLN A 199 16.85 -2.04 35.19
N VAL A 200 17.14 -3.08 35.99
CA VAL A 200 16.22 -3.54 37.04
C VAL A 200 16.16 -2.52 38.19
N PRO A 201 14.98 -2.02 38.55
CA PRO A 201 14.85 -1.05 39.63
C PRO A 201 15.42 -1.56 40.95
N ARG A 202 16.21 -0.74 41.62
CA ARG A 202 16.85 -1.09 42.91
C ARG A 202 15.86 -1.49 43.98
N GLU A 203 14.64 -0.96 43.94
CA GLU A 203 13.55 -1.27 44.86
C GLU A 203 13.13 -2.74 44.75
N LEU A 204 13.13 -3.32 43.53
CA LEU A 204 12.85 -4.75 43.32
C LEU A 204 13.98 -5.64 43.88
N LEU A 205 15.23 -5.16 43.77
CA LEU A 205 16.39 -5.87 44.29
C LEU A 205 16.44 -5.86 45.83
N GLN A 206 15.89 -4.82 46.46
CA GLN A 206 15.87 -4.62 47.93
C GLN A 206 14.56 -5.12 48.58
N SER A 207 13.54 -5.45 47.80
CA SER A 207 12.29 -5.99 48.30
C SER A 207 12.54 -7.25 49.16
N SER A 208 11.76 -7.45 50.22
CA SER A 208 11.75 -8.70 51.00
C SER A 208 10.87 -9.80 50.41
N GLN A 209 10.07 -9.45 49.37
CA GLN A 209 9.15 -10.37 48.72
C GLN A 209 9.70 -10.82 47.37
N THR A 210 9.17 -11.93 46.83
CA THR A 210 9.37 -12.34 45.46
C THR A 210 9.00 -11.21 44.52
N ALA A 211 9.92 -10.88 43.58
CA ALA A 211 9.75 -9.77 42.65
C ALA A 211 9.89 -10.26 41.20
N ARG A 212 9.22 -9.57 40.29
CA ARG A 212 9.28 -9.84 38.86
C ARG A 212 9.55 -8.55 38.11
N TRP A 213 10.41 -8.62 37.11
CA TRP A 213 10.71 -7.51 36.21
C TRP A 213 10.56 -7.99 34.76
N LEU A 214 9.90 -7.17 33.94
CA LEU A 214 9.73 -7.38 32.52
C LEU A 214 10.32 -6.17 31.76
N GLY A 215 11.15 -6.42 30.78
CA GLY A 215 11.74 -5.36 29.96
C GLY A 215 12.42 -5.86 28.70
N GLU A 216 12.76 -4.92 27.81
CA GLU A 216 13.49 -5.19 26.58
C GLU A 216 14.97 -4.83 26.78
N VAL A 217 15.86 -5.71 26.35
CA VAL A 217 17.32 -5.52 26.48
C VAL A 217 18.00 -5.81 25.14
N SER A 218 18.88 -4.90 24.74
CA SER A 218 19.75 -5.16 23.59
C SER A 218 20.86 -6.14 23.99
N PHE A 219 21.03 -7.18 23.21
CA PHE A 219 22.00 -8.25 23.43
C PHE A 219 22.83 -8.49 22.17
N ARG A 220 24.13 -8.59 22.31
CA ARG A 220 25.03 -9.00 21.22
C ARG A 220 25.43 -10.43 21.42
N GLY A 221 24.96 -11.31 20.53
CA GLY A 221 25.25 -12.73 20.59
C GLY A 221 26.73 -13.08 20.34
N ALA A 222 27.12 -14.30 20.66
CA ALA A 222 28.46 -14.81 20.37
C ALA A 222 28.80 -14.85 18.87
N ASP A 223 27.78 -14.89 18.02
CA ASP A 223 27.86 -14.76 16.55
C ASP A 223 28.04 -13.31 16.05
N GLY A 224 28.13 -12.34 16.96
CA GLY A 224 28.31 -10.92 16.68
C GLY A 224 27.02 -10.19 16.21
N LEU A 225 25.88 -10.87 16.17
CA LEU A 225 24.61 -10.26 15.79
C LEU A 225 23.95 -9.55 16.98
N ASP A 226 23.44 -8.34 16.71
CA ASP A 226 22.67 -7.59 17.69
C ASP A 226 21.22 -8.10 17.69
N ARG A 227 20.74 -8.51 18.86
CA ARG A 227 19.38 -9.01 19.11
C ARG A 227 18.67 -8.13 20.11
N LEU A 228 17.35 -8.07 20.01
CA LEU A 228 16.48 -7.47 21.02
C LEU A 228 15.80 -8.59 21.78
N LEU A 229 16.09 -8.71 23.08
CA LEU A 229 15.50 -9.70 23.95
C LEU A 229 14.41 -9.08 24.81
N GLU A 230 13.24 -9.69 24.81
CA GLU A 230 12.22 -9.46 25.85
C GLU A 230 12.56 -10.38 27.02
N VAL A 231 12.88 -9.80 28.18
CA VAL A 231 13.36 -10.53 29.35
C VAL A 231 12.34 -10.44 30.49
N ASP A 232 11.96 -11.60 31.00
CA ASP A 232 11.12 -11.75 32.19
C ASP A 232 11.99 -12.33 33.30
N LEU A 233 12.32 -11.51 34.29
CA LEU A 233 13.20 -11.86 35.40
C LEU A 233 12.40 -12.03 36.68
N LEU A 234 12.45 -13.22 37.26
CA LEU A 234 11.88 -13.58 38.55
C LEU A 234 12.96 -13.65 39.62
N ILE A 235 12.77 -12.91 40.70
CA ILE A 235 13.65 -12.97 41.88
C ILE A 235 12.90 -13.73 42.98
N GLN A 236 13.21 -15.00 43.14
CA GLN A 236 12.57 -15.84 44.13
C GLN A 236 13.32 -15.74 45.45
N ARG A 237 12.58 -15.56 46.56
CA ARG A 237 13.13 -15.45 47.93
C ARG A 237 12.64 -16.58 48.81
N ASN A 238 13.49 -16.97 49.79
CA ASN A 238 13.13 -17.90 50.83
C ASN A 238 12.28 -17.24 51.93
N ALA A 239 11.78 -18.02 52.87
CA ALA A 239 10.96 -17.53 53.99
C ALA A 239 11.68 -16.43 54.82
N ASP A 240 12.99 -16.44 54.86
CA ASP A 240 13.84 -15.47 55.56
C ASP A 240 14.10 -14.18 54.76
N GLY A 241 13.44 -14.01 53.60
CA GLY A 241 13.61 -12.84 52.71
C GLY A 241 14.92 -12.82 51.91
N ILE A 242 15.75 -13.88 52.04
CA ILE A 242 17.01 -14.03 51.29
C ILE A 242 16.73 -14.56 49.91
N ILE A 243 17.43 -14.03 48.87
CA ILE A 243 17.33 -14.55 47.50
C ILE A 243 17.68 -16.02 47.47
N GLY A 244 16.72 -16.84 47.06
CA GLY A 244 16.93 -18.28 46.86
C GLY A 244 17.48 -18.58 45.50
N PHE A 245 16.89 -18.02 44.43
CA PHE A 245 17.35 -18.15 43.07
C PHE A 245 16.84 -17.00 42.18
N TRP A 246 17.45 -16.83 41.03
CA TRP A 246 17.00 -15.95 39.95
C TRP A 246 16.51 -16.83 38.81
N GLY A 247 15.28 -16.59 38.33
CA GLY A 247 14.76 -17.23 37.14
C GLY A 247 14.67 -16.19 36.03
N GLY A 248 15.24 -16.47 34.88
CA GLY A 248 15.17 -15.60 33.71
C GLY A 248 14.57 -16.33 32.50
N MET A 249 13.63 -15.71 31.83
CA MET A 249 13.16 -16.13 30.53
C MET A 249 13.49 -15.02 29.53
N ALA A 250 14.12 -15.35 28.42
CA ALA A 250 14.46 -14.39 27.39
C ALA A 250 13.94 -14.88 26.04
N ARG A 251 13.20 -14.01 25.36
CA ARG A 251 12.65 -14.24 24.03
C ARG A 251 13.33 -13.31 23.03
N ASP A 252 13.86 -13.85 21.95
CA ASP A 252 14.36 -13.05 20.84
C ASP A 252 13.18 -12.47 20.05
N VAL A 253 12.98 -11.16 20.16
CA VAL A 253 11.91 -10.41 19.47
C VAL A 253 12.44 -9.57 18.31
N THR A 254 13.70 -9.76 17.92
CA THR A 254 14.37 -8.98 16.86
C THR A 254 13.60 -9.01 15.55
N ALA A 255 13.30 -10.19 15.04
CA ALA A 255 12.56 -10.34 13.78
C ALA A 255 11.14 -9.74 13.86
N ARG A 256 10.44 -9.96 14.99
CA ARG A 256 9.10 -9.40 15.23
C ARG A 256 9.15 -7.87 15.26
N ASN A 257 10.12 -7.29 15.97
CA ASN A 257 10.28 -5.84 16.08
C ASN A 257 10.65 -5.21 14.73
N HIS A 258 11.56 -5.84 13.97
CA HIS A 258 11.90 -5.42 12.60
C HIS A 258 10.67 -5.45 11.67
N THR A 259 9.93 -6.55 11.68
CA THR A 259 8.70 -6.68 10.88
C THR A 259 7.67 -5.63 11.26
N GLN A 260 7.47 -5.39 12.55
CA GLN A 260 6.53 -4.39 13.03
C GLN A 260 6.96 -2.96 12.62
N LYS A 261 8.24 -2.61 12.74
CA LYS A 261 8.78 -1.33 12.27
C LYS A 261 8.64 -1.19 10.75
N GLN A 262 8.88 -2.26 10.01
CA GLN A 262 8.73 -2.27 8.55
C GLN A 262 7.27 -2.10 8.13
N LEU A 263 6.35 -2.82 8.76
CA LEU A 263 4.91 -2.67 8.52
C LEU A 263 4.43 -1.25 8.85
N LEU A 264 4.87 -0.68 9.99
CA LEU A 264 4.55 0.68 10.36
C LEU A 264 5.09 1.68 9.32
N ARG A 265 6.32 1.46 8.83
CA ARG A 265 6.92 2.31 7.79
C ARG A 265 6.15 2.20 6.47
N GLN A 266 5.77 1.00 6.04
CA GLN A 266 4.93 0.78 4.86
C GLN A 266 3.54 1.42 4.99
N ALA A 267 2.94 1.38 6.19
CA ALA A 267 1.65 2.00 6.46
C ALA A 267 1.69 3.54 6.47
N THR A 268 2.87 4.15 6.68
CA THR A 268 3.03 5.60 6.90
C THR A 268 3.92 6.31 5.89
N HIS A 269 4.66 5.58 5.04
CA HIS A 269 5.58 6.15 4.06
C HIS A 269 5.34 5.61 2.66
N ASP A 270 5.67 6.40 1.65
CA ASP A 270 5.68 6.01 0.24
C ASP A 270 6.89 5.11 -0.05
N SER A 271 6.67 3.99 -0.73
CA SER A 271 7.69 2.98 -0.97
C SER A 271 8.80 3.41 -1.95
N LEU A 272 8.50 4.33 -2.89
CA LEU A 272 9.45 4.81 -3.88
C LEU A 272 10.35 5.92 -3.33
N THR A 273 9.75 6.94 -2.74
CA THR A 273 10.44 8.16 -2.31
C THR A 273 10.84 8.16 -0.84
N ASN A 274 10.27 7.22 -0.06
CA ASN A 274 10.42 7.12 1.39
C ASN A 274 9.94 8.37 2.16
N LEU A 275 9.19 9.25 1.52
CA LEU A 275 8.50 10.36 2.17
C LEU A 275 7.25 9.84 2.93
N PRO A 276 6.76 10.58 3.93
CA PRO A 276 5.43 10.38 4.48
C PRO A 276 4.37 10.16 3.40
N ASN A 277 3.46 9.22 3.64
CA ASN A 277 2.33 9.00 2.75
C ASN A 277 1.11 9.83 3.19
N ARG A 278 -0.01 9.67 2.49
CA ARG A 278 -1.27 10.36 2.79
C ARG A 278 -1.74 10.17 4.24
N THR A 279 -1.55 8.98 4.80
CA THR A 279 -1.97 8.67 6.17
C THR A 279 -1.19 9.50 7.20
N LEU A 280 0.14 9.56 7.05
CA LEU A 280 0.98 10.33 7.96
C LEU A 280 0.80 11.85 7.77
N LEU A 281 0.58 12.29 6.52
CA LEU A 281 0.25 13.69 6.22
C LEU A 281 -1.03 14.13 6.95
N LEU A 282 -2.13 13.38 6.80
CA LEU A 282 -3.41 13.74 7.43
C LEU A 282 -3.30 13.78 8.96
N ARG A 283 -2.57 12.81 9.55
CA ARG A 283 -2.30 12.81 10.99
C ARG A 283 -1.49 14.03 11.41
N GLY A 284 -0.39 14.32 10.71
CA GLY A 284 0.45 15.49 11.00
C GLY A 284 -0.29 16.82 10.82
N THR A 285 -1.20 16.89 9.82
CA THR A 285 -2.05 18.06 9.59
C THR A 285 -3.08 18.22 10.71
N ALA A 286 -3.73 17.12 11.16
CA ALA A 286 -4.66 17.18 12.29
C ALA A 286 -3.95 17.64 13.58
N ASP A 287 -2.77 17.10 13.87
CA ASP A 287 -1.94 17.54 15.01
C ASP A 287 -1.53 19.01 14.89
N ALA A 288 -1.28 19.51 13.69
CA ALA A 288 -0.96 20.91 13.43
C ALA A 288 -2.18 21.83 13.64
N ILE A 289 -3.35 21.39 13.18
CA ILE A 289 -4.63 22.09 13.38
C ILE A 289 -4.95 22.22 14.88
N ASP A 290 -4.79 21.16 15.65
CA ASP A 290 -5.04 21.22 17.10
C ASP A 290 -4.09 22.21 17.81
N ARG A 291 -2.85 22.35 17.33
CA ARG A 291 -1.89 23.32 17.87
C ARG A 291 -2.22 24.77 17.55
N ILE A 292 -2.95 25.08 16.48
CA ILE A 292 -3.31 26.47 16.15
C ILE A 292 -4.61 26.92 16.82
N ARG A 293 -5.43 26.01 17.35
CA ARG A 293 -6.68 26.36 18.05
C ARG A 293 -6.43 27.38 19.15
N GLY A 294 -7.20 28.47 19.15
CA GLY A 294 -7.07 29.56 20.09
C GLY A 294 -5.79 30.40 19.92
N THR A 295 -5.06 30.24 18.82
CA THR A 295 -3.89 31.06 18.50
C THR A 295 -4.13 31.91 17.24
N ARG A 296 -3.23 32.89 16.99
CA ARG A 296 -3.23 33.66 15.73
C ARG A 296 -2.36 33.03 14.62
N ARG A 297 -1.94 31.81 14.79
CA ARG A 297 -1.12 31.11 13.79
C ARG A 297 -2.02 30.39 12.80
N HIS A 298 -1.47 30.15 11.60
CA HIS A 298 -2.12 29.41 10.54
C HIS A 298 -1.33 28.13 10.25
N VAL A 299 -2.01 27.17 9.64
CA VAL A 299 -1.44 26.00 9.02
C VAL A 299 -1.70 26.09 7.53
N ALA A 300 -0.68 25.85 6.71
CA ALA A 300 -0.86 25.79 5.27
C ALA A 300 -0.52 24.41 4.72
N LEU A 301 -1.29 23.96 3.74
CA LEU A 301 -0.95 22.85 2.85
C LEU A 301 -0.61 23.41 1.47
N ILE A 302 0.52 22.99 0.96
CA ILE A 302 1.00 23.30 -0.39
C ILE A 302 0.95 21.99 -1.17
N PHE A 303 -0.05 21.85 -2.02
CA PHE A 303 -0.27 20.67 -2.87
C PHE A 303 0.32 20.96 -4.26
N PHE A 304 1.10 20.07 -4.79
CA PHE A 304 1.63 20.24 -6.14
C PHE A 304 1.77 18.91 -6.88
N ASP A 305 1.80 19.04 -8.18
CA ASP A 305 1.83 17.96 -9.15
C ASP A 305 2.89 18.30 -10.22
N LEU A 306 3.61 17.28 -10.64
CA LEU A 306 4.62 17.39 -11.68
C LEU A 306 3.95 17.49 -13.05
N ASP A 307 4.11 18.63 -13.70
CA ASP A 307 3.56 18.81 -15.03
C ASP A 307 4.18 17.82 -16.03
N ARG A 308 3.35 17.11 -16.79
CA ARG A 308 3.76 16.21 -17.89
C ARG A 308 4.64 15.01 -17.50
N LEU A 309 4.54 14.50 -16.26
CA LEU A 309 5.27 13.28 -15.88
C LEU A 309 4.88 12.09 -16.77
N LYS A 310 3.63 12.04 -17.23
CA LYS A 310 3.16 11.02 -18.17
C LYS A 310 3.96 11.04 -19.47
N ASP A 311 4.23 12.23 -20.02
CA ASP A 311 5.02 12.37 -21.26
C ASP A 311 6.45 11.88 -21.05
N VAL A 312 7.03 12.11 -19.87
CA VAL A 312 8.36 11.58 -19.50
C VAL A 312 8.32 10.05 -19.45
N ASN A 313 7.30 9.46 -18.82
CA ASN A 313 7.14 8.02 -18.75
C ASN A 313 6.95 7.38 -20.12
N ASP A 314 6.12 7.99 -20.96
CA ASP A 314 5.80 7.49 -22.31
C ASP A 314 7.01 7.58 -23.25
N ASN A 315 7.87 8.60 -23.09
CA ASN A 315 9.03 8.84 -23.94
C ASN A 315 10.33 8.18 -23.46
N ALA A 316 10.59 8.19 -22.14
CA ALA A 316 11.86 7.75 -21.55
C ALA A 316 11.72 6.50 -20.66
N GLY A 317 10.50 6.02 -20.45
CA GLY A 317 10.20 4.83 -19.65
C GLY A 317 9.97 5.13 -18.16
N HIS A 318 9.25 4.23 -17.49
CA HIS A 318 8.89 4.36 -16.07
C HIS A 318 10.10 4.47 -15.12
N ASP A 319 11.21 3.82 -15.46
CA ASP A 319 12.45 3.89 -14.67
C ASP A 319 13.03 5.31 -14.58
N VAL A 320 12.86 6.12 -15.61
CA VAL A 320 13.29 7.53 -15.64
C VAL A 320 12.31 8.37 -14.83
N GLY A 321 11.00 8.10 -14.95
CA GLY A 321 9.98 8.76 -14.15
C GLY A 321 10.14 8.50 -12.65
N ASP A 322 10.40 7.26 -12.23
CA ASP A 322 10.67 6.90 -10.85
C ASP A 322 11.92 7.60 -10.30
N ALA A 323 12.99 7.66 -11.09
CA ALA A 323 14.20 8.37 -10.71
C ALA A 323 13.96 9.89 -10.60
N LEU A 324 13.12 10.47 -11.46
CA LEU A 324 12.69 11.87 -11.36
C LEU A 324 11.94 12.15 -10.08
N LEU A 325 10.98 11.29 -9.71
CA LEU A 325 10.20 11.39 -8.46
C LEU A 325 11.10 11.35 -7.21
N ILE A 326 12.12 10.47 -7.21
CA ILE A 326 13.12 10.42 -6.13
C ILE A 326 13.94 11.72 -6.08
N GLN A 327 14.33 12.25 -7.23
CA GLN A 327 15.09 13.49 -7.30
C GLN A 327 14.27 14.70 -6.81
N VAL A 328 12.99 14.76 -7.16
CA VAL A 328 12.02 15.75 -6.64
C VAL A 328 11.91 15.66 -5.13
N ALA A 329 11.71 14.47 -4.57
CA ALA A 329 11.64 14.25 -3.13
C ALA A 329 12.89 14.77 -2.39
N ASN A 330 14.08 14.51 -2.95
CA ASN A 330 15.35 14.99 -2.38
C ASN A 330 15.47 16.52 -2.45
N ARG A 331 15.10 17.15 -3.56
CA ARG A 331 15.09 18.61 -3.69
C ARG A 331 14.14 19.27 -2.71
N LEU A 332 12.94 18.72 -2.53
CA LEU A 332 11.97 19.19 -1.56
C LEU A 332 12.53 19.17 -0.14
N THR A 333 13.13 18.05 0.25
CA THR A 333 13.74 17.90 1.58
C THR A 333 14.84 18.93 1.85
N GLN A 334 15.55 19.38 0.81
CA GLN A 334 16.57 20.43 0.91
C GLN A 334 15.97 21.84 0.92
N THR A 335 14.79 22.04 0.35
CA THR A 335 14.17 23.36 0.16
C THR A 335 13.25 23.74 1.32
N THR A 336 12.68 22.78 2.01
CA THR A 336 11.73 22.98 3.11
C THR A 336 12.45 23.00 4.48
N ARG A 337 11.78 23.56 5.48
CA ARG A 337 12.32 23.62 6.86
C ARG A 337 12.16 22.27 7.56
N PRO A 338 13.02 21.92 8.53
CA PRO A 338 12.88 20.68 9.31
C PRO A 338 11.55 20.55 10.08
N ALA A 339 10.86 21.68 10.32
CA ALA A 339 9.56 21.72 11.00
C ALA A 339 8.37 21.44 10.05
N ASP A 340 8.60 21.48 8.74
CA ASP A 340 7.59 21.21 7.72
C ASP A 340 7.55 19.70 7.41
N LEU A 341 6.36 19.17 7.12
CA LEU A 341 6.20 17.78 6.75
C LEU A 341 5.99 17.68 5.24
N ILE A 342 6.85 16.92 4.56
CA ILE A 342 6.71 16.64 3.13
C ILE A 342 6.10 15.26 2.98
N ALA A 343 5.11 15.12 2.11
CA ALA A 343 4.46 13.85 1.82
C ALA A 343 4.30 13.64 0.32
N ARG A 344 4.29 12.38 -0.11
CA ARG A 344 3.84 11.98 -1.44
C ARG A 344 2.51 11.23 -1.29
N ILE A 345 1.47 11.70 -2.00
CA ILE A 345 0.11 11.13 -1.91
C ILE A 345 -0.06 9.96 -2.86
N GLY A 346 0.52 10.05 -4.05
CA GLY A 346 0.50 9.02 -5.08
C GLY A 346 0.89 9.62 -6.44
N GLY A 347 1.32 8.79 -7.39
CA GLY A 347 1.69 9.27 -8.72
C GLY A 347 2.72 10.40 -8.70
N ASP A 348 2.34 11.54 -9.26
CA ASP A 348 3.08 12.80 -9.36
C ASP A 348 2.72 13.84 -8.27
N GLU A 349 1.86 13.45 -7.31
CA GLU A 349 1.30 14.36 -6.30
C GLU A 349 2.13 14.39 -5.01
N PHE A 350 2.55 15.58 -4.61
CA PHE A 350 3.27 15.85 -3.38
C PHE A 350 2.58 16.95 -2.57
N VAL A 351 2.77 16.93 -1.27
CA VAL A 351 2.21 17.94 -0.35
C VAL A 351 3.25 18.35 0.67
N VAL A 352 3.33 19.63 0.93
CA VAL A 352 4.10 20.19 2.04
C VAL A 352 3.14 20.77 3.07
N LEU A 353 3.20 20.27 4.31
CA LEU A 353 2.54 20.86 5.46
C LEU A 353 3.48 21.88 6.10
N CYS A 354 3.09 23.13 6.04
CA CYS A 354 3.83 24.25 6.64
C CYS A 354 3.22 24.62 7.99
N ASN A 355 4.03 24.52 9.05
CA ASN A 355 3.63 24.88 10.39
C ASN A 355 3.96 26.34 10.73
N GLY A 356 3.01 27.06 11.35
CA GLY A 356 3.26 28.40 11.91
C GLY A 356 3.44 29.47 10.85
N VAL A 357 2.76 29.37 9.74
CA VAL A 357 2.58 30.45 8.75
C VAL A 357 1.75 31.56 9.37
N THR A 358 2.02 32.80 9.00
CA THR A 358 1.36 33.97 9.59
C THR A 358 0.19 34.47 8.75
N ASP A 359 0.27 34.33 7.42
CA ASP A 359 -0.68 34.87 6.45
C ASP A 359 -0.53 34.18 5.07
N ASP A 360 -1.40 34.56 4.14
CA ASP A 360 -1.43 34.10 2.75
C ASP A 360 -0.10 34.37 2.02
N HIS A 361 0.52 35.54 2.28
CA HIS A 361 1.75 35.93 1.63
C HIS A 361 2.91 35.00 2.02
N SER A 362 3.04 34.72 3.32
CA SER A 362 4.08 33.81 3.82
C SER A 362 3.92 32.37 3.32
N ALA A 363 2.69 31.92 3.10
CA ALA A 363 2.43 30.61 2.51
C ALA A 363 2.78 30.59 1.02
N LEU A 364 2.43 31.63 0.27
CA LEU A 364 2.79 31.79 -1.14
C LEU A 364 4.31 31.92 -1.36
N GLU A 365 5.04 32.59 -0.46
CA GLU A 365 6.50 32.62 -0.53
C GLU A 365 7.12 31.21 -0.41
N VAL A 366 6.59 30.36 0.47
CA VAL A 366 7.04 28.97 0.57
C VAL A 366 6.72 28.21 -0.71
N ALA A 367 5.51 28.36 -1.23
CA ALA A 367 5.08 27.73 -2.47
C ALA A 367 5.95 28.14 -3.67
N GLU A 368 6.25 29.44 -3.80
CA GLU A 368 7.06 29.97 -4.88
C GLU A 368 8.54 29.52 -4.78
N ARG A 369 9.05 29.38 -3.57
CA ARG A 369 10.38 28.78 -3.33
C ARG A 369 10.41 27.33 -3.76
N VAL A 370 9.36 26.54 -3.46
CA VAL A 370 9.21 25.15 -3.91
C VAL A 370 9.12 25.11 -5.44
N ARG A 371 8.27 25.95 -6.05
CA ARG A 371 8.13 26.03 -7.51
C ARG A 371 9.47 26.31 -8.18
N THR A 372 10.21 27.29 -7.70
CA THR A 372 11.52 27.66 -8.25
C THR A 372 12.54 26.54 -8.11
N ALA A 373 12.57 25.85 -6.98
CA ALA A 373 13.47 24.71 -6.75
C ALA A 373 13.15 23.48 -7.64
N LEU A 374 11.89 23.37 -8.08
CA LEU A 374 11.40 22.29 -8.93
C LEU A 374 11.18 22.72 -10.39
N SER A 375 11.71 23.86 -10.81
CA SER A 375 11.63 24.31 -12.20
C SER A 375 12.98 24.24 -12.90
N GLY A 376 12.95 24.06 -14.23
CA GLY A 376 14.13 24.04 -15.11
C GLY A 376 14.57 22.65 -15.53
N THR A 377 15.64 22.60 -16.29
CA THR A 377 16.15 21.36 -16.87
C THR A 377 16.91 20.53 -15.82
N VAL A 378 16.63 19.23 -15.78
CA VAL A 378 17.30 18.27 -14.88
C VAL A 378 17.79 17.06 -15.64
N MET A 379 18.96 16.55 -15.26
CA MET A 379 19.49 15.29 -15.80
C MET A 379 19.01 14.11 -14.93
N VAL A 380 18.29 13.19 -15.52
CA VAL A 380 17.78 11.98 -14.87
C VAL A 380 18.24 10.76 -15.67
N ARG A 381 19.10 9.93 -15.08
CA ARG A 381 19.68 8.74 -15.75
C ARG A 381 20.25 9.01 -17.15
N GLY A 382 20.83 10.20 -17.36
CA GLY A 382 21.41 10.59 -18.66
C GLY A 382 20.40 11.15 -19.66
N VAL A 383 19.14 11.31 -19.27
CA VAL A 383 18.08 11.96 -20.06
C VAL A 383 17.87 13.36 -19.53
N GLU A 384 17.81 14.33 -20.43
CA GLU A 384 17.47 15.71 -20.09
C GLU A 384 15.94 15.86 -20.02
N VAL A 385 15.43 16.29 -18.86
CA VAL A 385 13.98 16.44 -18.58
C VAL A 385 13.72 17.88 -18.16
N GLU A 386 12.75 18.53 -18.80
CA GLU A 386 12.24 19.82 -18.34
C GLU A 386 11.25 19.62 -17.23
N LEU A 387 11.58 20.12 -16.03
CA LEU A 387 10.76 19.99 -14.82
C LEU A 387 9.96 21.28 -14.60
N SER A 388 8.66 21.13 -14.40
CA SER A 388 7.77 22.18 -13.92
C SER A 388 6.69 21.61 -13.01
N VAL A 389 6.12 22.46 -12.15
CA VAL A 389 5.12 22.06 -11.17
C VAL A 389 3.97 23.07 -11.10
N SER A 390 2.77 22.55 -10.98
CA SER A 390 1.55 23.32 -10.69
C SER A 390 1.22 23.20 -9.20
N ILE A 391 1.06 24.33 -8.51
CA ILE A 391 0.97 24.40 -7.05
C ILE A 391 -0.34 25.03 -6.62
N GLY A 392 -1.04 24.37 -5.67
CA GLY A 392 -2.16 24.92 -4.95
C GLY A 392 -1.84 25.11 -3.47
N VAL A 393 -2.20 26.25 -2.92
CA VAL A 393 -1.97 26.61 -1.52
C VAL A 393 -3.32 26.78 -0.83
N ALA A 394 -3.48 26.18 0.34
CA ALA A 394 -4.62 26.43 1.20
C ALA A 394 -4.16 26.67 2.63
N LEU A 395 -4.80 27.64 3.28
CA LEU A 395 -4.54 27.99 4.69
C LEU A 395 -5.76 27.65 5.55
N ALA A 396 -5.49 27.39 6.82
CA ALA A 396 -6.49 27.31 7.86
C ALA A 396 -6.04 28.10 9.09
N SER A 397 -6.92 28.96 9.57
CA SER A 397 -6.82 29.69 10.84
C SER A 397 -7.55 28.95 11.96
N SER A 398 -7.47 29.45 13.19
CA SER A 398 -8.28 28.95 14.30
C SER A 398 -9.78 29.06 14.03
N ASP A 399 -10.21 30.12 13.37
CA ASP A 399 -11.63 30.41 13.10
C ASP A 399 -12.19 29.48 12.01
N ASP A 400 -11.36 29.14 11.00
CA ASP A 400 -11.75 28.24 9.90
C ASP A 400 -11.98 26.78 10.36
N VAL A 401 -11.43 26.40 11.51
CA VAL A 401 -11.53 25.06 12.06
C VAL A 401 -12.42 24.94 13.30
N GLU A 402 -13.12 26.04 13.64
CA GLU A 402 -14.07 26.06 14.74
C GLU A 402 -15.25 25.13 14.45
N GLY A 403 -15.61 24.30 15.43
CA GLY A 403 -16.70 23.33 15.29
C GLY A 403 -16.39 22.06 14.49
N LEU A 404 -15.21 21.97 13.84
CA LEU A 404 -14.76 20.78 13.13
C LEU A 404 -13.85 19.92 14.02
N SER A 405 -13.86 18.60 13.82
CA SER A 405 -12.79 17.77 14.33
C SER A 405 -11.47 18.08 13.59
N ALA A 406 -10.33 17.85 14.23
CA ALA A 406 -9.03 18.09 13.58
C ALA A 406 -8.86 17.28 12.29
N HIS A 407 -9.40 16.06 12.26
CA HIS A 407 -9.37 15.21 11.08
C HIS A 407 -10.23 15.74 9.92
N GLU A 408 -11.45 16.22 10.18
CA GLU A 408 -12.32 16.83 9.17
C GLU A 408 -11.71 18.11 8.61
N ALA A 409 -11.14 18.94 9.48
CA ALA A 409 -10.43 20.16 9.07
C ALA A 409 -9.20 19.82 8.20
N ALA A 410 -8.42 18.79 8.54
CA ALA A 410 -7.28 18.32 7.75
C ALA A 410 -7.69 17.83 6.35
N LEU A 411 -8.79 17.07 6.25
CA LEU A 411 -9.34 16.62 4.98
C LEU A 411 -9.84 17.81 4.13
N THR A 412 -10.47 18.79 4.77
CA THR A 412 -10.95 20.00 4.08
C THR A 412 -9.80 20.83 3.55
N LEU A 413 -8.74 21.02 4.36
CA LEU A 413 -7.57 21.77 3.96
C LEU A 413 -6.83 21.09 2.79
N LEU A 414 -6.70 19.76 2.83
CA LEU A 414 -6.11 18.98 1.74
C LEU A 414 -6.92 19.11 0.45
N ARG A 415 -8.24 19.01 0.52
CA ARG A 415 -9.11 19.19 -0.63
C ARG A 415 -9.02 20.60 -1.21
N ASN A 416 -8.98 21.63 -0.36
CA ASN A 416 -8.88 23.01 -0.80
C ASN A 416 -7.55 23.29 -1.52
N SER A 417 -6.44 22.72 -1.02
CA SER A 417 -5.13 22.83 -1.68
C SER A 417 -5.09 22.10 -3.05
N ASP A 418 -5.74 20.92 -3.17
CA ASP A 418 -5.90 20.21 -4.44
C ASP A 418 -6.73 21.03 -5.44
N GLU A 419 -7.81 21.69 -4.99
CA GLU A 419 -8.63 22.55 -5.86
C GLU A 419 -7.87 23.75 -6.40
N ALA A 420 -7.03 24.35 -5.58
CA ALA A 420 -6.15 25.44 -5.99
C ALA A 420 -5.09 24.96 -6.99
N MET A 421 -4.49 23.80 -6.77
CA MET A 421 -3.53 23.17 -7.70
C MET A 421 -4.16 22.86 -9.06
N TYR A 422 -5.37 22.31 -9.07
CA TYR A 422 -6.11 22.08 -10.32
C TYR A 422 -6.39 23.39 -11.07
N THR A 423 -6.69 24.47 -10.35
CA THR A 423 -6.84 25.80 -10.95
C THR A 423 -5.54 26.31 -11.55
N ALA A 424 -4.40 26.06 -10.89
CA ALA A 424 -3.07 26.39 -11.44
C ALA A 424 -2.80 25.65 -12.76
N LYS A 425 -3.14 24.37 -12.84
CA LYS A 425 -3.04 23.57 -14.08
C LYS A 425 -3.87 24.17 -15.23
N ARG A 426 -5.08 24.57 -14.94
CA ARG A 426 -5.98 25.17 -15.96
C ARG A 426 -5.55 26.54 -16.45
N ARG A 427 -4.98 27.37 -15.57
CA ARG A 427 -4.53 28.73 -15.89
C ARG A 427 -3.18 28.78 -16.62
N GLY A 428 -2.66 27.63 -17.08
CA GLY A 428 -1.45 27.55 -17.91
C GLY A 428 -0.27 26.86 -17.23
N ARG A 429 -0.49 26.12 -16.13
CA ARG A 429 0.52 25.35 -15.40
C ARG A 429 1.69 26.19 -14.86
N SER A 430 2.71 25.57 -14.29
CA SER A 430 3.96 26.19 -13.81
C SER A 430 3.75 27.44 -12.93
N ARG A 431 2.73 27.43 -12.06
CA ARG A 431 2.33 28.56 -11.20
C ARG A 431 1.81 28.13 -9.83
N CYS A 432 1.75 29.12 -8.92
CA CYS A 432 1.11 28.96 -7.62
C CYS A 432 -0.26 29.64 -7.62
N GLU A 433 -1.27 28.98 -7.10
CA GLU A 433 -2.62 29.54 -6.88
C GLU A 433 -3.00 29.34 -5.41
N LEU A 434 -3.54 30.41 -4.80
CA LEU A 434 -4.10 30.36 -3.46
C LEU A 434 -5.55 29.98 -3.52
N PHE A 435 -5.99 29.05 -2.69
CA PHE A 435 -7.39 28.65 -2.62
C PHE A 435 -8.29 29.81 -2.26
N THR A 436 -9.37 29.95 -3.00
CA THR A 436 -10.48 30.86 -2.70
C THR A 436 -11.80 30.09 -2.79
N GLU A 437 -12.79 30.49 -2.01
CA GLU A 437 -14.12 29.88 -2.02
C GLU A 437 -14.77 29.91 -3.43
N SER A 438 -14.46 30.94 -4.22
CA SER A 438 -14.91 31.02 -5.62
C SER A 438 -14.40 29.86 -6.49
N MET A 439 -13.19 29.34 -6.24
CA MET A 439 -12.65 28.18 -6.96
C MET A 439 -13.49 26.93 -6.71
N ARG A 440 -13.96 26.74 -5.47
CA ARG A 440 -14.83 25.61 -5.12
C ARG A 440 -16.16 25.70 -5.86
N VAL A 441 -16.76 26.89 -5.90
CA VAL A 441 -18.01 27.13 -6.63
C VAL A 441 -17.80 26.87 -8.13
N GLU A 442 -16.72 27.38 -8.69
CA GLU A 442 -16.36 27.18 -10.10
C GLU A 442 -16.19 25.68 -10.43
N ARG A 443 -15.42 24.92 -9.63
CA ARG A 443 -15.21 23.49 -9.83
C ARG A 443 -16.52 22.68 -9.75
N ASN A 444 -17.37 22.99 -8.77
CA ASN A 444 -18.67 22.34 -8.66
C ASN A 444 -19.56 22.65 -9.88
N THR A 445 -19.52 23.89 -10.36
CA THR A 445 -20.21 24.32 -11.58
C THR A 445 -19.71 23.54 -12.80
N GLN A 446 -18.40 23.36 -12.93
CA GLN A 446 -17.79 22.61 -14.04
C GLN A 446 -18.11 21.12 -13.99
N ARG A 447 -18.07 20.50 -12.79
CA ARG A 447 -18.47 19.10 -12.65
C ARG A 447 -19.93 18.87 -13.04
N ALA A 448 -20.83 19.78 -12.63
CA ALA A 448 -22.21 19.74 -13.05
C ALA A 448 -22.32 19.88 -14.57
N LEU A 449 -21.62 20.86 -15.15
CA LEU A 449 -21.61 21.09 -16.58
C LEU A 449 -21.05 19.92 -17.39
N ALA A 450 -20.02 19.26 -16.91
CA ALA A 450 -19.47 18.05 -17.54
C ALA A 450 -20.48 16.88 -17.56
N ALA A 451 -21.19 16.67 -16.43
CA ALA A 451 -22.25 15.67 -16.35
C ALA A 451 -23.46 15.99 -17.25
N ASP A 452 -23.79 17.28 -17.43
CA ASP A 452 -24.82 17.71 -18.34
C ASP A 452 -24.39 17.52 -19.81
N LEU A 453 -23.12 17.80 -20.14
CA LEU A 453 -22.57 17.66 -21.49
C LEU A 453 -22.59 16.20 -22.00
N GLU A 454 -22.42 15.21 -21.13
CA GLU A 454 -22.53 13.79 -21.49
C GLU A 454 -23.94 13.46 -22.04
N ARG A 455 -24.96 14.21 -21.63
CA ARG A 455 -26.35 14.02 -22.05
C ARG A 455 -26.78 14.97 -23.18
N ALA A 456 -26.03 16.05 -23.42
CA ALA A 456 -26.37 17.09 -24.34
C ALA A 456 -26.62 16.60 -25.77
N LEU A 457 -25.83 15.62 -26.23
CA LEU A 457 -25.99 15.02 -27.57
C LEU A 457 -27.28 14.20 -27.68
N ALA A 458 -27.63 13.43 -26.64
CA ALA A 458 -28.86 12.63 -26.62
C ALA A 458 -30.14 13.47 -26.48
N ASN A 459 -30.01 14.69 -25.94
CA ASN A 459 -31.10 15.59 -25.69
C ASN A 459 -31.28 16.64 -26.79
N ASP A 460 -30.54 16.57 -27.91
CA ASP A 460 -30.55 17.57 -29.00
C ASP A 460 -30.25 19.01 -28.52
N GLU A 461 -29.37 19.16 -27.54
CA GLU A 461 -28.97 20.45 -26.96
C GLU A 461 -27.82 21.11 -27.71
N LEU A 462 -27.18 20.37 -28.64
CA LEU A 462 -26.02 20.85 -29.44
C LEU A 462 -26.51 21.41 -30.79
N GLU A 463 -25.98 22.56 -31.17
CA GLU A 463 -26.28 23.23 -32.44
C GLU A 463 -25.00 23.66 -33.14
N LEU A 464 -24.99 23.69 -34.48
CA LEU A 464 -23.95 24.30 -35.28
C LEU A 464 -24.41 25.66 -35.80
N VAL A 465 -23.52 26.64 -35.68
CA VAL A 465 -23.63 27.91 -36.39
C VAL A 465 -22.45 28.04 -37.35
N TYR A 466 -22.66 28.72 -38.46
CA TYR A 466 -21.69 28.79 -39.54
C TYR A 466 -21.25 30.22 -39.76
N GLN A 467 -19.94 30.42 -39.91
CA GLN A 467 -19.35 31.72 -40.22
C GLN A 467 -18.74 31.68 -41.62
N PRO A 468 -19.04 32.67 -42.51
CA PRO A 468 -18.60 32.65 -43.88
C PRO A 468 -17.11 32.91 -44.00
N VAL A 469 -16.48 32.17 -44.94
CA VAL A 469 -15.09 32.36 -45.43
C VAL A 469 -15.15 32.88 -46.85
N ILE A 470 -14.52 34.03 -47.06
CA ILE A 470 -14.61 34.80 -48.32
C ILE A 470 -13.25 34.87 -48.99
N SER A 471 -13.21 34.69 -50.32
CA SER A 471 -11.98 34.91 -51.09
C SER A 471 -11.69 36.41 -51.21
N THR A 472 -10.49 36.82 -50.88
CA THR A 472 -10.03 38.23 -50.96
C THR A 472 -9.99 38.71 -52.41
N GLN A 473 -9.70 37.82 -53.36
CA GLN A 473 -9.60 38.17 -54.80
C GLN A 473 -10.94 38.34 -55.45
N SER A 474 -11.85 37.37 -55.24
CA SER A 474 -13.14 37.35 -55.96
C SER A 474 -14.30 37.99 -55.16
N GLY A 475 -14.14 38.17 -53.82
CA GLY A 475 -15.20 38.59 -52.94
C GLY A 475 -16.30 37.53 -52.76
N ARG A 476 -16.12 36.31 -53.26
CA ARG A 476 -17.10 35.23 -53.19
C ARG A 476 -16.96 34.38 -51.97
N LEU A 477 -18.08 33.83 -51.54
CA LEU A 477 -18.14 32.78 -50.51
C LEU A 477 -17.46 31.53 -51.05
N VAL A 478 -16.44 31.01 -50.36
CA VAL A 478 -15.69 29.81 -50.72
C VAL A 478 -15.79 28.71 -49.64
N GLY A 479 -16.20 29.06 -48.45
CA GLY A 479 -16.37 28.11 -47.36
C GLY A 479 -17.12 28.66 -46.18
N ALA A 480 -17.32 27.86 -45.19
CA ALA A 480 -17.87 28.27 -43.88
C ALA A 480 -17.27 27.44 -42.74
N GLU A 481 -16.93 28.09 -41.67
CA GLU A 481 -16.51 27.41 -40.45
C GLU A 481 -17.72 27.05 -39.62
N ALA A 482 -17.80 25.76 -39.24
CA ALA A 482 -18.81 25.21 -38.34
C ALA A 482 -18.36 25.40 -36.88
N LEU A 483 -19.13 26.16 -36.15
CA LEU A 483 -18.87 26.54 -34.77
C LEU A 483 -19.93 25.93 -33.86
N LEU A 484 -19.49 25.05 -32.94
CA LEU A 484 -20.36 24.37 -32.00
C LEU A 484 -20.98 25.37 -31.00
N ARG A 485 -22.24 25.18 -30.67
CA ARG A 485 -22.97 25.88 -29.62
C ARG A 485 -23.71 24.85 -28.77
N TRP A 486 -23.88 25.15 -27.50
CA TRP A 486 -24.67 24.32 -26.59
C TRP A 486 -25.81 25.13 -25.99
N ASP A 487 -27.04 24.81 -26.39
CA ASP A 487 -28.26 25.41 -25.84
C ASP A 487 -28.64 24.69 -24.55
N HIS A 488 -27.96 25.09 -23.46
CA HIS A 488 -28.14 24.46 -22.17
C HIS A 488 -29.49 24.86 -21.53
N PRO A 489 -30.31 23.90 -21.04
CA PRO A 489 -31.67 24.15 -20.60
C PRO A 489 -31.82 25.19 -19.47
N THR A 490 -30.79 25.33 -18.60
CA THR A 490 -30.85 26.27 -17.46
C THR A 490 -29.85 27.42 -17.55
N ARG A 491 -28.84 27.34 -18.42
CA ARG A 491 -27.74 28.33 -18.52
C ARG A 491 -27.83 29.16 -19.83
N GLY A 492 -28.78 28.80 -20.71
CA GLY A 492 -28.86 29.41 -22.03
C GLY A 492 -27.75 28.94 -22.96
N ARG A 493 -27.50 29.72 -24.01
CA ARG A 493 -26.56 29.39 -25.07
C ARG A 493 -25.11 29.57 -24.62
N LEU A 494 -24.35 28.46 -24.58
CA LEU A 494 -22.95 28.40 -24.18
C LEU A 494 -22.02 28.37 -25.42
N ALA A 495 -20.97 29.18 -25.38
CA ALA A 495 -19.91 29.16 -26.38
C ALA A 495 -18.87 28.03 -26.10
N PRO A 496 -18.14 27.55 -27.13
CA PRO A 496 -17.17 26.47 -27.00
C PRO A 496 -16.16 26.67 -25.88
N ALA A 497 -15.63 27.88 -25.68
CA ALA A 497 -14.67 28.21 -24.64
C ALA A 497 -15.15 27.88 -23.23
N GLN A 498 -16.48 27.76 -23.00
CA GLN A 498 -17.08 27.46 -21.71
C GLN A 498 -17.18 25.96 -21.41
N PHE A 499 -17.17 25.07 -22.42
CA PHE A 499 -17.39 23.64 -22.21
C PHE A 499 -16.46 22.71 -23.01
N LEU A 500 -15.77 23.21 -24.06
CA LEU A 500 -14.96 22.36 -24.93
C LEU A 500 -13.85 21.63 -24.16
N HIS A 501 -13.19 22.32 -23.21
CA HIS A 501 -12.21 21.71 -22.34
C HIS A 501 -12.80 20.55 -21.50
N LEU A 502 -14.04 20.67 -21.04
CA LEU A 502 -14.73 19.60 -20.31
C LEU A 502 -15.04 18.41 -21.23
N ALA A 503 -15.39 18.67 -22.49
CA ALA A 503 -15.59 17.62 -23.50
C ALA A 503 -14.29 16.85 -23.77
N ILE A 504 -13.16 17.55 -23.83
CA ILE A 504 -11.83 16.95 -24.06
C ILE A 504 -11.44 16.10 -22.86
N ASP A 505 -11.55 16.64 -21.65
CA ASP A 505 -11.16 15.97 -20.41
C ASP A 505 -12.01 14.70 -20.15
N SER A 506 -13.34 14.78 -20.34
CA SER A 506 -14.25 13.65 -20.17
C SER A 506 -14.19 12.62 -21.30
N GLY A 507 -13.70 13.00 -22.48
CA GLY A 507 -13.75 12.19 -23.70
C GLY A 507 -15.04 12.36 -24.50
N ALA A 508 -15.99 13.17 -24.06
CA ALA A 508 -17.22 13.48 -24.79
C ALA A 508 -16.94 14.17 -26.13
N ILE A 509 -15.76 14.76 -26.30
CA ILE A 509 -15.33 15.38 -27.58
C ILE A 509 -15.37 14.39 -28.77
N VAL A 510 -15.16 13.08 -28.55
CA VAL A 510 -15.17 12.08 -29.62
C VAL A 510 -16.59 11.87 -30.18
N PRO A 511 -17.61 11.51 -29.37
CA PRO A 511 -18.97 11.40 -29.89
C PRO A 511 -19.54 12.74 -30.38
N ILE A 512 -19.22 13.86 -29.73
CA ILE A 512 -19.62 15.20 -30.18
C ILE A 512 -19.02 15.52 -31.54
N GLY A 513 -17.71 15.29 -31.73
CA GLY A 513 -17.05 15.58 -33.00
C GLY A 513 -17.53 14.67 -34.15
N ASN A 514 -17.90 13.42 -33.87
CA ASN A 514 -18.53 12.56 -34.87
C ASN A 514 -19.89 13.13 -35.31
N TRP A 515 -20.72 13.61 -34.36
CA TRP A 515 -21.98 14.27 -34.65
C TRP A 515 -21.77 15.55 -35.43
N VAL A 516 -20.75 16.37 -35.11
CA VAL A 516 -20.41 17.59 -35.85
C VAL A 516 -20.12 17.28 -37.31
N ILE A 517 -19.29 16.27 -37.60
CA ILE A 517 -18.92 15.87 -38.96
C ILE A 517 -20.18 15.44 -39.76
N GLU A 518 -21.02 14.58 -39.18
CA GLU A 518 -22.26 14.15 -39.83
C GLU A 518 -23.20 15.32 -40.08
N ARG A 519 -23.36 16.23 -39.13
CA ARG A 519 -24.22 17.39 -39.23
C ARG A 519 -23.73 18.37 -40.29
N VAL A 520 -22.42 18.64 -40.33
CA VAL A 520 -21.80 19.50 -41.35
C VAL A 520 -21.98 18.90 -42.76
N CYS A 521 -21.84 17.58 -42.90
CA CYS A 521 -22.09 16.92 -44.18
C CYS A 521 -23.55 17.06 -44.61
N THR A 522 -24.51 16.87 -43.70
CA THR A 522 -25.94 17.06 -43.95
C THR A 522 -26.28 18.49 -44.41
N ASP A 523 -25.76 19.48 -43.69
CA ASP A 523 -26.06 20.89 -43.99
C ASP A 523 -25.41 21.31 -45.33
N THR A 524 -24.17 20.83 -45.61
CA THR A 524 -23.48 21.10 -46.88
C THR A 524 -24.19 20.46 -48.06
N GLU A 525 -24.68 19.22 -47.93
CA GLU A 525 -25.49 18.56 -48.95
C GLU A 525 -26.73 19.37 -49.28
N ALA A 526 -27.44 19.81 -48.22
CA ALA A 526 -28.66 20.64 -48.40
C ALA A 526 -28.38 21.96 -49.14
N TRP A 527 -27.30 22.67 -48.82
CA TRP A 527 -26.91 23.90 -49.49
C TRP A 527 -26.51 23.67 -50.94
N LEU A 528 -25.78 22.60 -51.25
CA LEU A 528 -25.45 22.22 -52.63
C LEU A 528 -26.67 21.85 -53.45
N ALA A 529 -27.61 21.08 -52.86
CA ALA A 529 -28.83 20.69 -53.52
C ALA A 529 -29.78 21.90 -53.78
N ALA A 530 -29.77 22.89 -52.88
CA ALA A 530 -30.49 24.15 -53.07
C ALA A 530 -29.78 25.15 -54.00
N GLY A 531 -28.55 24.86 -54.47
CA GLY A 531 -27.75 25.76 -55.31
C GLY A 531 -27.26 27.03 -54.59
N LEU A 532 -27.22 27.01 -53.28
CA LEU A 532 -26.79 28.15 -52.43
C LEU A 532 -25.29 28.29 -52.38
N VAL A 533 -24.57 27.17 -52.54
CA VAL A 533 -23.12 27.11 -52.62
C VAL A 533 -22.68 26.30 -53.87
N ASP A 534 -21.52 26.53 -54.36
CA ASP A 534 -21.02 25.79 -55.49
C ASP A 534 -20.17 24.54 -55.08
N ARG A 535 -19.75 23.71 -56.02
CA ARG A 535 -18.98 22.49 -55.77
C ARG A 535 -17.57 22.74 -55.24
N ARG A 536 -17.11 23.97 -55.20
CA ARG A 536 -15.81 24.37 -54.64
C ARG A 536 -15.90 24.81 -53.18
N PHE A 537 -17.14 24.92 -52.69
CA PHE A 537 -17.38 25.24 -51.27
C PHE A 537 -16.77 24.20 -50.38
N SER A 538 -16.10 24.64 -49.31
CA SER A 538 -15.52 23.80 -48.26
C SER A 538 -16.10 24.16 -46.90
N ALA A 539 -16.60 23.18 -46.18
CA ALA A 539 -16.99 23.33 -44.77
C ALA A 539 -15.83 23.02 -43.84
N HIS A 540 -15.53 23.94 -42.95
CA HIS A 540 -14.41 23.82 -42.02
C HIS A 540 -14.92 23.32 -40.66
N VAL A 541 -14.19 22.34 -40.07
CA VAL A 541 -14.53 21.67 -38.81
C VAL A 541 -13.32 21.61 -37.92
N ASN A 542 -13.44 22.16 -36.72
CA ASN A 542 -12.45 22.07 -35.67
C ASN A 542 -12.32 20.65 -35.14
N VAL A 543 -11.12 20.09 -35.03
CA VAL A 543 -10.84 18.72 -34.62
C VAL A 543 -9.80 18.68 -33.49
N ALA A 544 -10.19 18.11 -32.36
CA ALA A 544 -9.30 17.93 -31.20
C ALA A 544 -8.35 16.73 -31.39
N GLN A 545 -7.16 16.82 -30.83
CA GLN A 545 -6.15 15.75 -30.84
C GLN A 545 -6.72 14.37 -30.46
N ARG A 546 -7.60 14.33 -29.45
CA ARG A 546 -8.21 13.08 -28.95
C ARG A 546 -9.03 12.35 -30.00
N GLN A 547 -9.64 13.06 -30.95
CA GLN A 547 -10.36 12.45 -32.07
C GLN A 547 -9.40 11.85 -33.11
N LEU A 548 -8.27 12.53 -33.39
CA LEU A 548 -7.28 12.08 -34.37
C LEU A 548 -6.54 10.79 -33.96
N VAL A 549 -6.52 10.49 -32.66
CA VAL A 549 -5.91 9.25 -32.13
C VAL A 549 -6.85 8.04 -32.27
N GLU A 550 -8.14 8.27 -32.46
CA GLU A 550 -9.11 7.20 -32.65
C GLU A 550 -8.89 6.44 -33.97
N SER A 551 -8.68 5.13 -33.89
CA SER A 551 -8.35 4.29 -35.05
C SER A 551 -9.44 4.32 -36.16
N SER A 552 -10.70 4.57 -35.79
CA SER A 552 -11.85 4.63 -36.71
C SER A 552 -12.12 6.02 -37.28
N PHE A 553 -11.36 7.05 -36.90
CA PHE A 553 -11.67 8.44 -37.25
C PHE A 553 -11.66 8.66 -38.79
N VAL A 554 -10.63 8.20 -39.49
CA VAL A 554 -10.52 8.30 -40.97
C VAL A 554 -11.70 7.63 -41.64
N GLU A 555 -12.07 6.43 -41.23
CA GLU A 555 -13.21 5.69 -41.79
C GLU A 555 -14.53 6.42 -41.58
N ARG A 556 -14.75 7.01 -40.41
CA ARG A 556 -15.95 7.78 -40.08
C ARG A 556 -16.08 9.02 -40.96
N VAL A 557 -15.01 9.82 -41.06
CA VAL A 557 -14.99 10.99 -41.95
C VAL A 557 -15.32 10.61 -43.39
N MET A 558 -14.65 9.57 -43.91
CA MET A 558 -14.88 9.14 -45.31
C MET A 558 -16.28 8.49 -45.49
N SER A 559 -16.84 7.88 -44.46
CA SER A 559 -18.20 7.36 -44.48
C SER A 559 -19.23 8.49 -44.54
N ALA A 560 -19.10 9.51 -43.70
CA ALA A 560 -19.96 10.68 -43.68
C ALA A 560 -19.98 11.39 -45.03
N LEU A 561 -18.79 11.64 -45.64
CA LEU A 561 -18.70 12.24 -46.97
C LEU A 561 -19.41 11.40 -48.04
N ARG A 562 -19.22 10.07 -48.02
CA ARG A 562 -19.86 9.19 -49.03
C ARG A 562 -21.37 9.12 -48.86
N SER A 563 -21.87 9.04 -47.60
CA SER A 563 -23.31 8.96 -47.33
C SER A 563 -24.09 10.20 -47.82
N HIS A 564 -23.43 11.35 -47.82
CA HIS A 564 -24.00 12.65 -48.27
C HIS A 564 -23.57 13.02 -49.68
N GLY A 565 -22.90 12.14 -50.44
CA GLY A 565 -22.49 12.40 -51.82
C GLY A 565 -21.52 13.57 -52.00
N LEU A 566 -20.75 13.90 -50.95
CA LEU A 566 -19.80 15.00 -50.92
C LEU A 566 -18.45 14.55 -51.42
N HIS A 567 -17.76 15.46 -52.14
CA HIS A 567 -16.36 15.27 -52.51
C HIS A 567 -15.49 15.58 -51.27
N ALA A 568 -14.38 14.83 -51.13
CA ALA A 568 -13.50 14.98 -49.95
C ALA A 568 -12.96 16.40 -49.74
N SER A 569 -12.71 17.14 -50.84
CA SER A 569 -12.30 18.56 -50.81
C SER A 569 -13.35 19.56 -50.35
N GLN A 570 -14.59 19.10 -50.10
CA GLN A 570 -15.66 19.92 -49.54
C GLN A 570 -15.67 19.90 -48.00
N LEU A 571 -14.73 19.17 -47.40
CA LEU A 571 -14.49 19.18 -45.98
C LEU A 571 -13.03 19.58 -45.70
N MET A 572 -12.85 20.51 -44.80
CA MET A 572 -11.60 20.96 -44.24
C MET A 572 -11.60 20.67 -42.73
N LEU A 573 -10.51 20.10 -42.23
CA LEU A 573 -10.34 19.86 -40.82
C LEU A 573 -9.31 20.84 -40.24
N ASP A 574 -9.77 21.64 -39.28
CA ASP A 574 -8.98 22.67 -38.64
C ASP A 574 -8.33 22.02 -37.37
N VAL A 575 -6.97 22.06 -37.35
CA VAL A 575 -6.16 21.41 -36.32
C VAL A 575 -5.22 22.44 -35.71
N ASP A 576 -5.19 22.58 -34.41
CA ASP A 576 -4.35 23.54 -33.71
C ASP A 576 -2.84 23.18 -33.81
N GLU A 577 -1.98 24.19 -33.69
CA GLU A 577 -0.52 24.02 -33.72
C GLU A 577 0.00 23.05 -32.67
N ALA A 578 -0.60 23.07 -31.45
CA ALA A 578 -0.20 22.21 -30.35
C ALA A 578 -0.48 20.74 -30.64
N THR A 579 -1.58 20.42 -31.29
CA THR A 579 -1.91 19.07 -31.78
C THR A 579 -0.93 18.55 -32.79
N ILE A 580 -0.46 19.39 -33.72
CA ILE A 580 0.53 19.00 -34.74
C ILE A 580 1.91 18.80 -34.07
N THR A 581 2.32 19.71 -33.21
CA THR A 581 3.62 19.65 -32.52
C THR A 581 3.70 18.46 -31.55
N ALA A 582 2.62 18.15 -30.87
CA ALA A 582 2.53 16.98 -30.01
C ALA A 582 2.34 15.65 -30.77
N ALA A 583 2.19 15.69 -32.09
CA ALA A 583 1.87 14.54 -32.92
C ALA A 583 3.03 13.52 -32.97
N GLN A 584 3.12 12.68 -31.94
CA GLN A 584 3.89 11.46 -32.01
C GLN A 584 3.14 10.41 -32.85
N ASN A 585 3.78 9.97 -33.95
CA ASN A 585 3.50 8.77 -34.77
C ASN A 585 2.03 8.39 -35.14
N GLY A 586 1.03 8.63 -34.30
CA GLY A 586 -0.40 8.27 -34.52
C GLY A 586 -1.14 9.38 -35.26
N THR A 587 -1.20 10.59 -34.71
CA THR A 587 -1.93 11.76 -35.22
C THR A 587 -1.42 12.16 -36.63
N ALA A 588 -0.10 12.18 -36.84
CA ALA A 588 0.48 12.50 -38.15
C ALA A 588 0.05 11.50 -39.26
N ARG A 589 -0.06 10.20 -38.91
CA ARG A 589 -0.54 9.17 -39.87
C ARG A 589 -2.02 9.38 -40.20
N THR A 590 -2.85 9.72 -39.21
CA THR A 590 -4.27 9.99 -39.41
C THR A 590 -4.48 11.19 -40.37
N LEU A 591 -3.81 12.32 -40.10
CA LEU A 591 -3.86 13.50 -40.96
C LEU A 591 -3.37 13.21 -42.38
N GLN A 592 -2.27 12.48 -42.53
CA GLN A 592 -1.77 12.07 -43.82
C GLN A 592 -2.73 11.15 -44.61
N ALA A 593 -3.44 10.23 -43.87
CA ALA A 593 -4.43 9.36 -44.51
C ALA A 593 -5.64 10.15 -45.02
N LEU A 594 -6.15 11.11 -44.22
CA LEU A 594 -7.27 12.01 -44.58
C LEU A 594 -6.87 12.86 -45.84
N ARG A 595 -5.71 13.45 -45.81
CA ARG A 595 -5.22 14.25 -46.92
C ARG A 595 -5.07 13.44 -48.21
N ARG A 596 -4.53 12.20 -48.14
CA ARG A 596 -4.46 11.29 -49.31
C ARG A 596 -5.85 10.94 -49.86
N SER A 597 -6.87 10.97 -49.01
CA SER A 597 -8.25 10.77 -49.43
C SER A 597 -8.91 12.04 -50.00
N GLY A 598 -8.18 13.17 -50.00
CA GLY A 598 -8.63 14.43 -50.57
C GLY A 598 -9.29 15.40 -49.61
N VAL A 599 -9.35 15.06 -48.30
CA VAL A 599 -9.80 15.99 -47.25
C VAL A 599 -8.74 17.06 -47.04
N GLN A 600 -9.12 18.31 -46.96
CA GLN A 600 -8.23 19.44 -46.74
C GLN A 600 -7.91 19.56 -45.24
N ILE A 601 -6.68 19.96 -44.93
CA ILE A 601 -6.22 20.18 -43.55
C ILE A 601 -5.80 21.65 -43.40
N ALA A 602 -6.35 22.33 -42.40
CA ALA A 602 -5.92 23.66 -42.01
C ALA A 602 -5.12 23.61 -40.70
N LEU A 603 -4.06 24.38 -40.62
CA LEU A 603 -3.33 24.66 -39.39
C LEU A 603 -3.96 25.90 -38.75
N ASP A 604 -4.58 25.72 -37.61
CA ASP A 604 -5.34 26.77 -36.89
C ASP A 604 -4.51 27.45 -35.79
N ASP A 605 -4.93 28.65 -35.39
CA ASP A 605 -4.34 29.49 -34.34
C ASP A 605 -2.85 29.78 -34.52
N PHE A 606 -2.37 29.90 -35.77
CA PHE A 606 -0.96 30.11 -36.05
C PHE A 606 -0.48 31.48 -35.56
N GLY A 607 0.57 31.46 -34.71
CA GLY A 607 1.27 32.67 -34.22
C GLY A 607 1.01 33.02 -32.77
N VAL A 608 0.18 32.26 -32.04
CA VAL A 608 -0.03 32.41 -30.60
C VAL A 608 1.01 31.62 -29.81
N GLY A 609 1.65 30.58 -30.41
CA GLY A 609 2.60 29.70 -29.77
C GLY A 609 4.04 29.90 -30.24
N VAL A 610 4.94 29.00 -29.80
CA VAL A 610 6.31 28.91 -30.31
C VAL A 610 6.28 28.12 -31.64
N ALA A 611 5.89 28.79 -32.71
CA ALA A 611 5.79 28.17 -34.05
C ALA A 611 7.11 27.54 -34.46
N SER A 612 7.13 26.22 -34.59
CA SER A 612 8.28 25.50 -35.16
C SER A 612 8.13 25.48 -36.68
N LEU A 613 9.03 26.16 -37.40
CA LEU A 613 9.16 26.04 -38.86
C LEU A 613 9.25 24.58 -39.33
N THR A 614 9.73 23.70 -38.43
CA THR A 614 9.81 22.27 -38.66
C THR A 614 8.41 21.63 -38.62
N ALA A 615 7.52 22.05 -37.73
CA ALA A 615 6.14 21.59 -37.69
C ALA A 615 5.37 22.00 -38.95
N LEU A 616 5.45 23.25 -39.38
CA LEU A 616 4.89 23.74 -40.62
C LEU A 616 5.30 22.91 -41.84
N ARG A 617 6.59 22.58 -41.95
CA ARG A 617 7.13 21.81 -43.10
C ARG A 617 6.66 20.34 -43.11
N HIS A 618 6.37 19.76 -41.95
CA HIS A 618 6.03 18.35 -41.80
C HIS A 618 4.52 18.08 -41.62
N CYS A 619 3.72 19.09 -41.25
CA CYS A 619 2.29 18.90 -41.03
C CYS A 619 1.51 18.59 -42.33
N GLY A 620 2.04 19.06 -43.46
CA GLY A 620 1.41 18.89 -44.78
C GLY A 620 0.01 19.52 -44.83
N ALA A 621 -0.22 20.64 -44.14
CA ALA A 621 -1.47 21.37 -44.20
C ALA A 621 -1.64 22.04 -45.57
N ASP A 622 -2.89 22.19 -45.97
CA ASP A 622 -3.24 22.85 -47.27
C ASP A 622 -3.55 24.33 -47.04
N VAL A 623 -3.90 24.69 -45.79
CA VAL A 623 -4.31 26.03 -45.38
C VAL A 623 -3.65 26.42 -44.06
N LEU A 624 -3.26 27.69 -43.95
CA LEU A 624 -2.79 28.32 -42.70
C LEU A 624 -3.78 29.37 -42.25
N LYS A 625 -4.34 29.23 -41.03
CA LYS A 625 -5.26 30.22 -40.44
C LYS A 625 -4.45 31.10 -39.49
N LEU A 626 -4.47 32.41 -39.75
CA LEU A 626 -3.81 33.41 -38.92
C LEU A 626 -4.73 33.83 -37.80
N ASP A 627 -4.26 33.64 -36.55
CA ASP A 627 -4.99 34.09 -35.39
C ASP A 627 -5.24 35.58 -35.37
N GLY A 628 -6.40 35.97 -34.86
CA GLY A 628 -6.85 37.34 -34.82
C GLY A 628 -5.94 38.29 -34.02
N THR A 629 -5.08 37.81 -33.13
CA THR A 629 -4.14 38.64 -32.40
C THR A 629 -3.08 39.25 -33.30
N ILE A 630 -2.68 38.51 -34.35
CA ILE A 630 -1.73 39.00 -35.39
C ILE A 630 -2.45 39.96 -36.35
N ALA A 631 -3.72 39.68 -36.69
CA ALA A 631 -4.44 40.48 -37.69
C ALA A 631 -5.10 41.75 -37.06
N ARG A 632 -5.24 41.83 -35.72
CA ARG A 632 -5.97 42.89 -35.02
C ARG A 632 -5.37 44.28 -35.21
N ASP A 633 -4.05 44.40 -35.19
CA ASP A 633 -3.35 45.69 -35.21
C ASP A 633 -2.92 46.12 -36.65
N LEU A 634 -3.35 45.39 -37.67
CA LEU A 634 -3.16 45.76 -39.07
C LEU A 634 -3.93 47.07 -39.40
N GLY A 635 -3.18 48.09 -39.83
CA GLY A 635 -3.70 49.40 -40.15
C GLY A 635 -3.72 50.38 -38.98
N GLY A 636 -3.23 50.00 -37.79
CA GLY A 636 -3.03 50.87 -36.61
C GLY A 636 -1.61 51.43 -36.54
N ALA A 637 -1.27 52.06 -35.40
CA ALA A 637 0.06 52.60 -35.13
C ALA A 637 1.15 51.57 -34.84
N GLY A 638 0.79 50.26 -34.74
CA GLY A 638 1.69 49.11 -34.65
C GLY A 638 1.91 48.49 -36.01
N ASP A 639 3.14 48.38 -36.49
CA ASP A 639 3.48 47.92 -37.84
C ASP A 639 3.68 46.39 -37.89
N ASP A 640 2.57 45.62 -37.73
CA ASP A 640 2.58 44.15 -37.85
C ASP A 640 2.54 43.67 -39.31
N ASP A 641 2.44 44.57 -40.27
CA ASP A 641 2.47 44.30 -41.70
C ASP A 641 3.67 43.45 -42.17
N PRO A 642 4.92 43.70 -41.71
CA PRO A 642 6.06 42.86 -42.10
C PRO A 642 5.94 41.42 -41.61
N ILE A 643 5.34 41.19 -40.43
CA ILE A 643 5.15 39.84 -39.85
C ILE A 643 4.13 39.07 -40.68
N VAL A 644 2.94 39.65 -40.91
CA VAL A 644 1.90 39.02 -41.73
C VAL A 644 2.38 38.76 -43.15
N ARG A 645 3.08 39.71 -43.75
CA ARG A 645 3.68 39.55 -45.09
C ARG A 645 4.64 38.35 -45.11
N SER A 646 5.50 38.23 -44.11
CA SER A 646 6.47 37.14 -44.03
C SER A 646 5.80 35.80 -43.87
N ILE A 647 4.72 35.72 -43.04
CA ILE A 647 3.94 34.49 -42.83
C ILE A 647 3.21 34.09 -44.12
N VAL A 648 2.57 35.05 -44.81
CA VAL A 648 1.87 34.79 -46.09
C VAL A 648 2.85 34.29 -47.14
N GLN A 649 4.02 34.90 -47.25
CA GLN A 649 5.07 34.45 -48.18
C GLN A 649 5.59 33.08 -47.87
N LEU A 650 5.77 32.77 -46.57
CA LEU A 650 6.20 31.47 -46.12
C LEU A 650 5.15 30.38 -46.45
N ALA A 651 3.88 30.64 -46.14
CA ALA A 651 2.78 29.73 -46.43
C ALA A 651 2.70 29.44 -47.95
N HIS A 652 2.77 30.47 -48.80
CA HIS A 652 2.77 30.31 -50.26
C HIS A 652 4.00 29.52 -50.75
N ALA A 653 5.18 29.72 -50.15
CA ALA A 653 6.37 28.94 -50.46
C ALA A 653 6.25 27.45 -50.09
N LEU A 654 5.28 27.12 -49.25
CA LEU A 654 4.94 25.75 -48.86
C LEU A 654 3.66 25.22 -49.52
N ASP A 655 3.20 25.91 -50.59
CA ASP A 655 1.96 25.59 -51.33
C ASP A 655 0.69 25.62 -50.47
N MET A 656 0.64 26.45 -49.41
CA MET A 656 -0.50 26.63 -48.53
C MET A 656 -1.23 27.92 -48.86
N GLN A 657 -2.56 27.91 -48.76
CA GLN A 657 -3.38 29.13 -48.76
C GLN A 657 -3.41 29.74 -47.34
N VAL A 658 -3.68 31.05 -47.26
CA VAL A 658 -3.74 31.76 -45.98
C VAL A 658 -5.14 32.31 -45.77
N VAL A 659 -5.75 31.97 -44.60
CA VAL A 659 -7.00 32.56 -44.06
C VAL A 659 -6.61 33.52 -42.96
N ALA A 660 -7.05 34.78 -43.03
CA ALA A 660 -6.96 35.71 -41.90
C ALA A 660 -8.30 35.77 -41.17
N GLU A 661 -8.22 35.56 -39.86
CA GLU A 661 -9.39 35.56 -38.99
C GLU A 661 -9.65 36.91 -38.31
N TRP A 662 -10.81 37.03 -37.66
CA TRP A 662 -11.22 38.20 -36.86
C TRP A 662 -11.23 39.53 -37.63
N VAL A 663 -11.49 39.51 -38.95
CA VAL A 663 -11.62 40.73 -39.74
C VAL A 663 -12.89 41.51 -39.35
N THR A 664 -12.69 42.70 -38.82
CA THR A 664 -13.76 43.52 -38.25
C THR A 664 -13.93 44.88 -38.96
N SER A 665 -12.93 45.28 -39.75
CA SER A 665 -12.99 46.57 -40.44
C SER A 665 -12.65 46.47 -41.97
N PRO A 666 -13.17 47.37 -42.79
CA PRO A 666 -12.81 47.43 -44.22
C PRO A 666 -11.34 47.70 -44.48
N ASP A 667 -10.70 48.49 -43.60
CA ASP A 667 -9.27 48.81 -43.69
C ASP A 667 -8.39 47.58 -43.46
N GLN A 668 -8.75 46.73 -42.51
CA GLN A 668 -8.09 45.43 -42.30
C GLN A 668 -8.23 44.54 -43.52
N LEU A 669 -9.43 44.44 -44.11
CA LEU A 669 -9.68 43.65 -45.31
C LEU A 669 -8.84 44.13 -46.47
N GLN A 670 -8.78 45.46 -46.72
CA GLN A 670 -8.00 46.02 -47.80
C GLN A 670 -6.48 45.76 -47.60
N ARG A 671 -6.04 45.83 -46.36
CA ARG A 671 -4.65 45.60 -46.01
C ARG A 671 -4.25 44.11 -46.19
N LEU A 672 -5.05 43.19 -45.68
CA LEU A 672 -4.84 41.76 -45.87
C LEU A 672 -4.79 41.37 -47.34
N ARG A 673 -5.69 41.96 -48.14
CA ARG A 673 -5.66 41.81 -49.62
C ARG A 673 -4.37 42.30 -50.26
N SER A 674 -3.84 43.43 -49.78
CA SER A 674 -2.57 43.99 -50.28
C SER A 674 -1.36 43.20 -49.88
N LEU A 675 -1.43 42.44 -48.74
CA LEU A 675 -0.39 41.54 -48.25
C LEU A 675 -0.41 40.19 -48.93
N GLY A 676 -1.41 39.90 -49.77
CA GLY A 676 -1.55 38.66 -50.52
C GLY A 676 -2.27 37.53 -49.79
N CYS A 677 -3.03 37.85 -48.74
CA CYS A 677 -3.86 36.87 -48.03
C CYS A 677 -4.96 36.35 -48.96
N ASP A 678 -5.17 35.03 -49.03
CA ASP A 678 -6.10 34.40 -49.99
C ASP A 678 -7.53 34.44 -49.55
N LEU A 679 -7.78 34.16 -48.28
CA LEU A 679 -9.11 34.02 -47.69
C LEU A 679 -9.21 34.87 -46.40
N VAL A 680 -10.44 35.27 -46.06
CA VAL A 680 -10.71 36.07 -44.87
C VAL A 680 -12.01 35.64 -44.23
N GLN A 681 -12.04 35.77 -42.90
CA GLN A 681 -13.18 35.45 -42.02
C GLN A 681 -13.27 36.49 -40.93
N GLY A 682 -14.47 36.86 -40.53
CA GLY A 682 -14.69 37.83 -39.43
C GLY A 682 -16.04 38.49 -39.48
N TYR A 683 -16.36 39.25 -38.43
CA TYR A 683 -17.68 39.91 -38.27
C TYR A 683 -18.00 40.94 -39.34
N LEU A 684 -16.98 41.52 -39.94
CA LEU A 684 -17.20 42.40 -41.10
C LEU A 684 -17.92 41.67 -42.26
N LEU A 685 -17.60 40.38 -42.46
CA LEU A 685 -18.09 39.56 -43.56
C LEU A 685 -19.36 38.80 -43.17
N GLY A 686 -19.52 38.49 -41.93
CA GLY A 686 -20.71 37.85 -41.37
C GLY A 686 -20.47 37.31 -39.99
N GLU A 687 -21.47 37.48 -39.11
CA GLU A 687 -21.48 36.81 -37.82
C GLU A 687 -21.89 35.33 -37.97
N PRO A 688 -21.45 34.45 -37.07
CA PRO A 688 -21.90 33.07 -37.07
C PRO A 688 -23.41 32.95 -36.96
N THR A 689 -24.07 32.24 -37.87
CA THR A 689 -25.50 32.07 -37.95
C THR A 689 -25.90 30.60 -38.10
N ALA A 690 -27.14 30.24 -37.66
CA ALA A 690 -27.66 28.89 -37.85
C ALA A 690 -27.74 28.51 -39.35
N ALA A 691 -27.75 27.22 -39.65
CA ALA A 691 -27.62 26.67 -41.00
C ALA A 691 -28.67 27.22 -41.97
N ASP A 692 -29.91 27.42 -41.53
CA ASP A 692 -31.03 28.00 -42.29
C ASP A 692 -30.76 29.47 -42.66
N ARG A 693 -30.32 30.28 -41.72
CA ARG A 693 -30.03 31.73 -41.93
C ARG A 693 -28.70 31.92 -42.70
N PHE A 694 -27.76 30.99 -42.60
CA PHE A 694 -26.56 31.01 -43.39
C PHE A 694 -26.91 30.85 -44.88
N ALA A 695 -27.81 29.93 -45.18
CA ALA A 695 -28.34 29.73 -46.55
C ALA A 695 -28.89 31.00 -47.18
N ASP A 696 -29.73 31.75 -46.45
CA ASP A 696 -30.31 33.02 -46.91
C ASP A 696 -29.25 34.10 -47.17
N ARG A 697 -28.22 34.19 -46.28
CA ARG A 697 -27.12 35.15 -46.43
C ARG A 697 -26.16 34.79 -47.57
N ALA A 698 -25.88 33.47 -47.76
CA ALA A 698 -25.03 33.01 -48.86
C ALA A 698 -25.58 33.53 -50.22
N THR A 699 -26.88 33.59 -50.39
CA THR A 699 -27.52 34.12 -51.59
C THR A 699 -27.23 35.61 -51.81
N VAL A 700 -27.11 36.40 -50.75
CA VAL A 700 -26.80 37.84 -50.80
C VAL A 700 -25.30 38.09 -51.08
N ILE A 701 -24.40 37.20 -50.58
CA ILE A 701 -22.96 37.34 -50.78
C ILE A 701 -22.52 36.90 -52.14
N VAL A 702 -23.23 35.92 -52.75
CA VAL A 702 -22.94 35.39 -54.13
C VAL A 702 -23.60 36.21 -55.22
N GLY A 703 -24.62 37.05 -54.92
CA GLY A 703 -25.28 38.00 -55.82
C GLY A 703 -24.51 39.30 -55.90
#